data_8e6475111778a72b067c86322e90b737
#
_entry.id   8e6475111778a72b067c86322e90b737
#
_cell.length_a   1.000
_cell.length_b   1.000
_cell.length_c   1.000
_cell.angle_alpha   90.00
_cell.angle_beta   90.00
_cell.angle_gamma   90.00
#
_symmetry.space_group_name_H-M   'P 1'
#
loop_
_entity.id
_entity.type
_entity.pdbx_description
1 polymer ?
#
loop_
_entity_poly.entity_id
_entity_poly.type
_entity_poly.pdbx_seq_one_letter_code
_entity_poly.pdbx_strand_id
1 'polypeptide(L)'
;MKKIPDMKKLFNWKVVLTFLLVICNLMVIFGSMPSTNPIIGWYDNDITGNEEYEVLIVTNDNQTYIKELDVSYGMATLYIPEEYTDIKSLTLTGDVDILNDSKVVLSSRDIIIYRDDIKADIDDNELTLKNSQFKKIQFLLMFDWRVKLEVLTVIWFVYICIMIFGILREKNKLNLKCIGTVILTLLLIGSADIIKDMDRTYETTNLNLNASGLTDIIKSDSDMLQKINTDKNLQGVSVRFATYSTEIKGKYIFTLYDADKNPLENVEVRGRDFVDNEYGIAMFNNIYPKGEYYFGIAAQDNNDDTLSAWTTGGNDYKDGAFYNNGIDTGVDLDFNIIVGGPNTKVIAMIIVLVFYLLVLMVIWHNNIRFLSRITVKAIYGITFVYAVFMMIFAWKYMYLGAYDEMAHISYLADLTKNPHIVSEYENQNLLVGETNGISETTANTIALHQSFGTFKGKWSNTVSYLGHPSLYYWLMIPLNAVTFHDNLVYVNLDILRIFNMVLVAMGIALFLYIGYSRINKRYPALHLMYAMMVVSFPMLTGCAPMINNDNLSILVVAIFTLGIIRFAENKRNKLTYFLIAIGITASALTKLTTCLMLVICALFFVVKTIMEEKDIKKVFGRNFWYTLPVYLIAAAYYLFVFVEYGKIQISLHDLVADEVFKTYNIIYKEPIMRTRITFYEFIKRFEKGFINQWIRGVTWHTDVDFNKKTIRLAYEILWLSPIIMLIRIKYKENEKQIRNFFKSFSIALIITVLMQFIRAFKDFQFISGHPGLQSRYYICVMPVMVMMLCYELQSRMEENKFITSSVKNDKKIYLNSIFNAIAITLALSALYGGGLIYIFFTTSFIK
;
A
#
# COMPACT_ATOMS: atom_id res chain seq x y z
N MET A 1 18.41 -62.61 24.13
CA MET A 1 17.03 -62.31 23.82
C MET A 1 16.87 -60.78 23.72
N LYS A 2 16.81 -60.22 22.52
CA LYS A 2 16.50 -58.81 22.32
C LYS A 2 15.01 -58.61 22.70
N LYS A 3 14.76 -57.70 23.67
CA LYS A 3 13.38 -57.32 24.03
C LYS A 3 12.68 -56.80 22.79
N ILE A 4 11.59 -57.50 22.43
CA ILE A 4 10.64 -57.01 21.42
C ILE A 4 10.09 -55.67 21.91
N PRO A 5 10.18 -54.62 21.15
CA PRO A 5 9.64 -53.33 21.57
C PRO A 5 8.13 -53.45 21.79
N ASP A 6 7.69 -52.87 22.91
CA ASP A 6 6.31 -52.89 23.35
C ASP A 6 5.39 -52.43 22.23
N MET A 7 4.67 -53.34 21.61
CA MET A 7 3.78 -53.08 20.47
C MET A 7 2.71 -52.01 20.78
N LYS A 8 2.38 -51.75 22.04
CA LYS A 8 1.52 -50.65 22.48
C LYS A 8 2.10 -49.26 22.22
N LYS A 9 3.44 -49.13 22.06
CA LYS A 9 4.09 -47.85 21.70
C LYS A 9 4.07 -47.59 20.21
N LEU A 10 3.98 -48.58 19.35
CA LEU A 10 3.86 -48.45 17.91
C LEU A 10 2.46 -48.04 17.45
N PHE A 11 1.40 -48.40 18.22
CA PHE A 11 0.03 -48.01 17.97
C PHE A 11 -0.37 -46.71 18.69
N ASN A 12 0.52 -45.72 18.71
CA ASN A 12 0.14 -44.38 19.12
C ASN A 12 -0.74 -43.78 18.02
N TRP A 13 -1.97 -43.40 18.36
CA TRP A 13 -2.94 -42.83 17.42
C TRP A 13 -2.34 -41.67 16.60
N LYS A 14 -1.37 -40.93 17.16
CA LYS A 14 -0.65 -39.85 16.47
C LYS A 14 0.20 -40.36 15.29
N VAL A 15 0.87 -41.52 15.49
CA VAL A 15 1.67 -42.18 14.45
C VAL A 15 0.75 -42.68 13.33
N VAL A 16 -0.37 -43.30 13.69
CA VAL A 16 -1.37 -43.76 12.72
C VAL A 16 -1.94 -42.62 11.93
N LEU A 17 -2.32 -41.53 12.60
CA LEU A 17 -2.86 -40.33 11.91
C LEU A 17 -1.82 -39.68 10.99
N THR A 18 -0.57 -39.59 11.41
CA THR A 18 0.53 -39.06 10.55
C THR A 18 0.77 -39.96 9.36
N PHE A 19 0.69 -41.29 9.55
CA PHE A 19 0.82 -42.26 8.45
C PHE A 19 -0.32 -42.12 7.45
N LEU A 20 -1.58 -41.95 7.94
CA LEU A 20 -2.74 -41.69 7.10
C LEU A 20 -2.58 -40.34 6.34
N LEU A 21 -2.07 -39.31 7.00
CA LEU A 21 -1.78 -38.04 6.33
C LEU A 21 -0.81 -38.23 5.16
N VAL A 22 0.28 -39.00 5.36
CA VAL A 22 1.25 -39.27 4.29
C VAL A 22 0.58 -40.00 3.13
N ILE A 23 -0.25 -41.01 3.42
CA ILE A 23 -0.99 -41.74 2.39
C ILE A 23 -1.94 -40.77 1.64
N CYS A 24 -2.72 -39.98 2.35
CA CYS A 24 -3.63 -39.00 1.72
C CYS A 24 -2.87 -38.00 0.86
N ASN A 25 -1.71 -37.49 1.30
CA ASN A 25 -0.89 -36.61 0.49
C ASN A 25 -0.39 -37.30 -0.78
N LEU A 26 0.07 -38.55 -0.67
CA LEU A 26 0.51 -39.33 -1.84
C LEU A 26 -0.64 -39.60 -2.81
N MET A 27 -1.84 -39.90 -2.29
CA MET A 27 -3.04 -40.11 -3.12
C MET A 27 -3.44 -38.81 -3.87
N VAL A 28 -3.34 -37.65 -3.24
CA VAL A 28 -3.66 -36.38 -3.90
C VAL A 28 -2.58 -35.98 -4.90
N ILE A 29 -1.31 -36.18 -4.58
CA ILE A 29 -0.19 -35.84 -5.46
C ILE A 29 -0.20 -36.71 -6.72
N PHE A 30 -0.36 -38.04 -6.55
CA PHE A 30 -0.30 -39.04 -7.63
C PHE A 30 -1.67 -39.43 -8.19
N GLY A 31 -2.77 -39.11 -7.50
CA GLY A 31 -4.13 -39.38 -7.97
C GLY A 31 -4.56 -38.42 -9.09
N SER A 32 -5.41 -38.90 -9.97
CA SER A 32 -6.15 -38.08 -10.91
C SER A 32 -7.27 -37.35 -10.15
N MET A 33 -7.31 -36.03 -10.25
CA MET A 33 -8.43 -35.22 -9.76
C MET A 33 -9.24 -34.76 -10.99
N PRO A 34 -10.57 -34.88 -10.99
CA PRO A 34 -11.37 -34.34 -12.09
C PRO A 34 -11.16 -32.82 -12.16
N SER A 35 -10.81 -32.34 -13.34
CA SER A 35 -10.78 -30.90 -13.60
C SER A 35 -12.23 -30.44 -13.74
N THR A 36 -12.59 -29.36 -13.05
CA THR A 36 -13.90 -28.75 -13.26
C THR A 36 -13.88 -27.95 -14.55
N ASN A 37 -14.67 -28.40 -15.55
CA ASN A 37 -14.93 -27.73 -16.82
C ASN A 37 -13.67 -27.39 -17.65
N PRO A 38 -12.95 -28.38 -18.19
CA PRO A 38 -11.89 -28.11 -19.16
C PRO A 38 -12.45 -27.48 -20.43
N ILE A 39 -11.74 -26.48 -20.94
CA ILE A 39 -12.06 -25.79 -22.18
C ILE A 39 -10.99 -26.14 -23.18
N ILE A 40 -11.37 -26.57 -24.35
CA ILE A 40 -10.49 -26.68 -25.53
C ILE A 40 -10.89 -25.55 -26.46
N GLY A 41 -9.94 -24.77 -26.90
CA GLY A 41 -10.15 -23.69 -27.83
C GLY A 41 -9.19 -23.76 -29.00
N TRP A 42 -9.67 -23.38 -30.15
CA TRP A 42 -8.86 -23.19 -31.38
C TRP A 42 -8.80 -21.69 -31.62
N TYR A 43 -7.63 -21.15 -31.76
CA TYR A 43 -7.40 -19.72 -31.93
C TYR A 43 -6.79 -19.46 -33.30
N ASP A 44 -7.49 -18.75 -34.16
CA ASP A 44 -7.03 -18.14 -35.39
C ASP A 44 -7.79 -16.83 -35.65
N ASN A 45 -7.10 -15.87 -36.27
CA ASN A 45 -7.72 -14.57 -36.57
C ASN A 45 -8.82 -14.66 -37.62
N ASP A 46 -8.80 -15.69 -38.46
CA ASP A 46 -9.79 -15.91 -39.51
C ASP A 46 -11.03 -16.64 -39.02
N ILE A 47 -11.07 -17.07 -37.73
CA ILE A 47 -12.28 -17.62 -37.11
C ILE A 47 -13.23 -16.46 -36.84
N THR A 48 -14.26 -16.34 -37.65
CA THR A 48 -15.29 -15.30 -37.52
C THR A 48 -16.56 -15.85 -36.89
N GLY A 49 -17.28 -15.03 -36.11
CA GLY A 49 -18.53 -15.42 -35.48
C GLY A 49 -19.69 -15.65 -36.46
N ASN A 50 -19.46 -15.59 -37.76
CA ASN A 50 -20.46 -15.82 -38.80
C ASN A 50 -20.50 -17.28 -39.28
N GLU A 51 -19.56 -18.12 -38.83
CA GLU A 51 -19.49 -19.53 -39.19
C GLU A 51 -19.91 -20.41 -38.03
N GLU A 52 -20.74 -21.42 -38.35
CA GLU A 52 -21.19 -22.42 -37.37
C GLU A 52 -20.14 -23.55 -37.34
N TYR A 53 -19.45 -23.68 -36.22
CA TYR A 53 -18.53 -24.80 -35.99
C TYR A 53 -19.21 -25.78 -35.03
N GLU A 54 -19.28 -27.05 -35.46
CA GLU A 54 -19.83 -28.14 -34.67
C GLU A 54 -18.73 -29.13 -34.26
N VAL A 55 -18.88 -29.75 -33.12
CA VAL A 55 -18.01 -30.83 -32.67
C VAL A 55 -18.83 -32.09 -32.42
N LEU A 56 -18.43 -33.17 -33.04
CA LEU A 56 -18.91 -34.52 -32.79
C LEU A 56 -18.01 -35.17 -31.74
N ILE A 57 -18.57 -35.42 -30.55
CA ILE A 57 -17.90 -36.08 -29.43
C ILE A 57 -18.27 -37.54 -29.45
N VAL A 58 -17.30 -38.47 -29.57
CA VAL A 58 -17.53 -39.89 -29.44
C VAL A 58 -16.87 -40.38 -28.16
N THR A 59 -17.67 -41.04 -27.30
CA THR A 59 -17.19 -41.63 -26.04
C THR A 59 -16.72 -43.09 -26.26
N ASN A 60 -16.00 -43.64 -25.26
CA ASN A 60 -15.46 -45.01 -25.41
C ASN A 60 -16.56 -46.09 -25.43
N ASP A 61 -17.75 -45.80 -24.95
CA ASP A 61 -18.96 -46.64 -25.05
C ASP A 61 -19.69 -46.46 -26.43
N ASN A 62 -19.09 -45.73 -27.36
CA ASN A 62 -19.62 -45.39 -28.68
C ASN A 62 -20.89 -44.54 -28.67
N GLN A 63 -21.15 -43.79 -27.66
CA GLN A 63 -22.16 -42.73 -27.69
C GLN A 63 -21.64 -41.51 -28.41
N THR A 64 -22.47 -40.83 -29.17
CA THR A 64 -22.15 -39.69 -30.01
C THR A 64 -22.96 -38.45 -29.54
N TYR A 65 -22.28 -37.34 -29.37
CA TYR A 65 -22.89 -36.06 -28.98
C TYR A 65 -22.43 -35.00 -29.94
N ILE A 66 -23.33 -34.16 -30.45
CA ILE A 66 -23.02 -33.01 -31.29
C ILE A 66 -23.18 -31.76 -30.45
N LYS A 67 -22.20 -30.88 -30.45
CA LYS A 67 -22.20 -29.59 -29.80
C LYS A 67 -21.68 -28.50 -30.70
N GLU A 68 -22.33 -27.36 -30.67
CA GLU A 68 -21.84 -26.12 -31.29
C GLU A 68 -20.67 -25.57 -30.46
N LEU A 69 -19.66 -25.05 -31.13
CA LEU A 69 -18.57 -24.33 -30.49
C LEU A 69 -19.01 -22.89 -30.21
N ASP A 70 -18.62 -22.40 -29.07
CA ASP A 70 -18.81 -20.99 -28.73
C ASP A 70 -17.70 -20.18 -29.43
N VAL A 71 -18.07 -19.44 -30.46
CA VAL A 71 -17.15 -18.65 -31.27
C VAL A 71 -17.16 -17.21 -30.84
N SER A 72 -16.05 -16.72 -30.36
CA SER A 72 -15.88 -15.33 -29.98
C SER A 72 -14.45 -14.85 -30.20
N TYR A 73 -14.28 -13.71 -30.88
CA TYR A 73 -12.98 -13.02 -31.02
C TYR A 73 -11.81 -13.88 -31.52
N GLY A 74 -11.98 -14.56 -32.68
CA GLY A 74 -10.91 -15.36 -33.25
C GLY A 74 -10.64 -16.67 -32.50
N MET A 75 -11.57 -17.13 -31.66
CA MET A 75 -11.45 -18.37 -30.91
C MET A 75 -12.75 -19.17 -30.94
N ALA A 76 -12.66 -20.42 -31.35
CA ALA A 76 -13.72 -21.39 -31.23
C ALA A 76 -13.49 -22.22 -29.96
N THR A 77 -14.44 -22.27 -29.04
CA THR A 77 -14.27 -22.91 -27.74
C THR A 77 -15.27 -24.05 -27.52
N LEU A 78 -14.76 -25.15 -27.01
CA LEU A 78 -15.53 -26.30 -26.57
C LEU A 78 -15.44 -26.40 -25.04
N TYR A 79 -16.56 -26.23 -24.36
CA TYR A 79 -16.69 -26.60 -22.96
C TYR A 79 -16.96 -28.10 -22.86
N ILE A 80 -16.04 -28.84 -22.24
CA ILE A 80 -16.19 -30.27 -22.01
C ILE A 80 -16.92 -30.48 -20.68
N PRO A 81 -18.20 -30.87 -20.65
CA PRO A 81 -18.91 -31.18 -19.42
C PRO A 81 -18.29 -32.38 -18.70
N GLU A 82 -18.43 -32.42 -17.38
CA GLU A 82 -17.92 -33.52 -16.53
C GLU A 82 -18.45 -34.89 -16.98
N GLU A 83 -19.60 -34.92 -17.63
CA GLU A 83 -20.28 -36.12 -18.13
C GLU A 83 -19.48 -36.81 -19.25
N TYR A 84 -18.56 -36.11 -19.93
CA TYR A 84 -17.80 -36.62 -21.08
C TYR A 84 -16.34 -36.94 -20.75
N THR A 85 -16.08 -37.43 -19.57
CA THR A 85 -14.70 -37.72 -19.13
C THR A 85 -14.03 -38.84 -19.89
N ASP A 86 -14.78 -39.65 -20.60
CA ASP A 86 -14.28 -40.85 -21.32
C ASP A 86 -14.41 -40.69 -22.85
N ILE A 87 -13.83 -39.64 -23.39
CA ILE A 87 -13.89 -39.31 -24.83
C ILE A 87 -12.90 -40.18 -25.64
N LYS A 88 -13.41 -40.79 -26.70
CA LYS A 88 -12.66 -41.59 -27.67
C LYS A 88 -12.10 -40.74 -28.79
N SER A 89 -12.93 -39.85 -29.35
CA SER A 89 -12.51 -38.89 -30.38
C SER A 89 -13.38 -37.63 -30.35
N LEU A 90 -12.82 -36.54 -30.81
CA LEU A 90 -13.48 -35.30 -31.13
C LEU A 90 -13.30 -35.02 -32.60
N THR A 91 -14.41 -34.87 -33.33
CA THR A 91 -14.39 -34.50 -34.73
C THR A 91 -15.02 -33.16 -34.92
N LEU A 92 -14.31 -32.20 -35.45
CA LEU A 92 -14.79 -30.84 -35.72
C LEU A 92 -15.23 -30.74 -37.18
N THR A 93 -16.35 -30.08 -37.41
CA THR A 93 -16.90 -29.75 -38.72
C THR A 93 -17.05 -28.24 -38.83
N GLY A 94 -16.81 -27.71 -40.02
CA GLY A 94 -16.79 -26.26 -40.31
C GLY A 94 -15.67 -25.94 -41.28
N ASP A 95 -15.11 -24.74 -41.22
CA ASP A 95 -13.91 -24.44 -42.03
C ASP A 95 -12.68 -25.08 -41.39
N VAL A 96 -12.40 -26.30 -41.85
CA VAL A 96 -11.37 -27.18 -41.27
C VAL A 96 -9.95 -26.67 -41.57
N ASP A 97 -9.75 -25.98 -42.67
CA ASP A 97 -8.44 -25.43 -43.03
C ASP A 97 -8.01 -24.36 -42.03
N ILE A 98 -8.91 -23.48 -41.65
CA ILE A 98 -8.67 -22.46 -40.60
C ILE A 98 -8.40 -23.13 -39.27
N LEU A 99 -9.21 -24.13 -38.87
CA LEU A 99 -9.03 -24.81 -37.58
C LEU A 99 -7.73 -25.61 -37.49
N ASN A 100 -7.21 -26.13 -38.64
CA ASN A 100 -5.97 -26.89 -38.65
C ASN A 100 -4.72 -26.01 -38.46
N ASP A 101 -4.75 -24.80 -38.99
CA ASP A 101 -3.68 -23.82 -38.81
C ASP A 101 -3.79 -23.08 -37.47
N SER A 102 -4.94 -23.21 -36.79
CA SER A 102 -5.19 -22.56 -35.50
C SER A 102 -4.33 -23.11 -34.37
N LYS A 103 -4.05 -22.27 -33.40
CA LYS A 103 -3.36 -22.67 -32.17
C LYS A 103 -4.35 -23.29 -31.18
N VAL A 104 -4.09 -24.51 -30.74
CA VAL A 104 -4.93 -25.17 -29.74
C VAL A 104 -4.66 -24.59 -28.34
N VAL A 105 -5.70 -24.11 -27.72
CA VAL A 105 -5.66 -23.55 -26.40
C VAL A 105 -6.35 -24.50 -25.43
N LEU A 106 -5.67 -24.88 -24.35
CA LEU A 106 -6.25 -25.65 -23.26
C LEU A 106 -6.38 -24.76 -22.04
N SER A 107 -7.59 -24.61 -21.54
CA SER A 107 -7.84 -23.82 -20.34
C SER A 107 -8.57 -24.65 -19.30
N SER A 108 -8.15 -24.54 -18.05
CA SER A 108 -8.84 -25.04 -16.90
C SER A 108 -8.85 -23.94 -15.85
N ARG A 109 -10.02 -23.35 -15.61
CA ARG A 109 -10.31 -22.27 -14.65
C ARG A 109 -9.50 -20.99 -14.76
N ASP A 110 -8.23 -20.94 -15.00
CA ASP A 110 -7.41 -19.72 -15.14
C ASP A 110 -5.99 -20.05 -15.64
N ILE A 111 -5.77 -21.25 -16.16
CA ILE A 111 -4.50 -21.64 -16.78
C ILE A 111 -4.76 -21.82 -18.25
N ILE A 112 -4.20 -20.93 -19.05
CA ILE A 112 -4.22 -21.05 -20.51
C ILE A 112 -2.87 -21.64 -20.93
N ILE A 113 -2.90 -22.78 -21.61
CA ILE A 113 -1.69 -23.43 -22.15
C ILE A 113 -1.83 -23.46 -23.64
N TYR A 114 -0.97 -22.74 -24.35
CA TYR A 114 -0.85 -22.83 -25.80
C TYR A 114 0.00 -24.04 -26.16
N ARG A 115 -0.46 -24.86 -27.10
CA ARG A 115 0.31 -26.00 -27.58
C ARG A 115 0.31 -26.10 -29.09
N ASP A 116 1.49 -25.96 -29.62
CA ASP A 116 1.77 -26.13 -31.07
C ASP A 116 1.99 -27.61 -31.48
N ASP A 117 2.04 -28.54 -30.50
CA ASP A 117 2.36 -29.94 -30.71
C ASP A 117 1.12 -30.87 -30.77
N ILE A 118 -0.09 -30.32 -30.70
CA ILE A 118 -1.34 -31.06 -30.86
C ILE A 118 -1.79 -30.87 -32.29
N LYS A 119 -1.38 -31.81 -33.15
CA LYS A 119 -1.87 -31.89 -34.53
C LYS A 119 -3.01 -32.88 -34.62
N ALA A 120 -4.04 -32.50 -35.36
CA ALA A 120 -5.17 -33.35 -35.64
C ALA A 120 -4.93 -34.06 -36.99
N ASP A 121 -5.59 -35.21 -37.20
CA ASP A 121 -5.66 -35.83 -38.50
C ASP A 121 -6.81 -35.18 -39.27
N ILE A 122 -6.56 -34.72 -40.50
CA ILE A 122 -7.57 -34.17 -41.40
C ILE A 122 -7.95 -35.26 -42.41
N ASP A 123 -9.22 -35.55 -42.53
CA ASP A 123 -9.78 -36.42 -43.49
C ASP A 123 -11.10 -35.82 -44.02
N ASP A 124 -11.21 -35.60 -45.36
CA ASP A 124 -12.42 -35.10 -46.03
C ASP A 124 -13.19 -33.98 -45.32
N ASN A 125 -12.56 -32.86 -44.99
CA ASN A 125 -13.12 -31.71 -44.25
C ASN A 125 -13.50 -31.99 -42.79
N GLU A 126 -12.94 -32.99 -42.15
CA GLU A 126 -13.12 -33.26 -40.73
C GLU A 126 -11.78 -33.27 -39.99
N LEU A 127 -11.69 -32.50 -38.91
CA LEU A 127 -10.52 -32.45 -38.04
C LEU A 127 -10.75 -33.35 -36.83
N THR A 128 -10.06 -34.50 -36.81
CA THR A 128 -10.27 -35.50 -35.76
C THR A 128 -9.10 -35.56 -34.76
N LEU A 129 -9.38 -35.34 -33.48
CA LEU A 129 -8.48 -35.59 -32.37
C LEU A 129 -8.69 -37.00 -31.80
N LYS A 130 -7.68 -37.89 -32.02
CA LYS A 130 -7.76 -39.27 -31.55
C LYS A 130 -7.46 -39.47 -30.08
N ASN A 131 -7.93 -40.55 -29.49
CA ASN A 131 -7.82 -40.91 -28.07
C ASN A 131 -6.39 -40.75 -27.48
N SER A 132 -5.33 -40.99 -28.22
CA SER A 132 -3.94 -40.81 -27.75
C SER A 132 -3.57 -39.34 -27.52
N GLN A 133 -4.08 -38.43 -28.32
CA GLN A 133 -3.90 -36.99 -28.21
C GLN A 133 -4.82 -36.43 -27.10
N PHE A 134 -6.04 -36.94 -27.02
CA PHE A 134 -6.99 -36.60 -25.99
C PHE A 134 -6.52 -37.04 -24.60
N LYS A 135 -5.92 -38.23 -24.47
CA LYS A 135 -5.28 -38.66 -23.20
C LYS A 135 -4.14 -37.73 -22.79
N LYS A 136 -3.40 -37.20 -23.74
CA LYS A 136 -2.35 -36.20 -23.47
C LYS A 136 -2.95 -34.87 -22.99
N ILE A 137 -4.07 -34.48 -23.58
CA ILE A 137 -4.84 -33.31 -23.19
C ILE A 137 -5.45 -33.52 -21.77
N GLN A 138 -6.12 -34.64 -21.54
CA GLN A 138 -6.65 -35.03 -20.23
C GLN A 138 -5.56 -35.09 -19.17
N PHE A 139 -4.40 -35.67 -19.45
CA PHE A 139 -3.29 -35.72 -18.51
C PHE A 139 -2.80 -34.33 -18.12
N LEU A 140 -2.77 -33.38 -19.07
CA LEU A 140 -2.38 -31.99 -18.80
C LEU A 140 -3.43 -31.21 -17.99
N LEU A 141 -4.71 -31.47 -18.28
CA LEU A 141 -5.83 -30.89 -17.52
C LEU A 141 -5.96 -31.50 -16.12
N MET A 142 -5.60 -32.77 -15.95
CA MET A 142 -5.56 -33.47 -14.66
C MET A 142 -4.44 -32.96 -13.72
N PHE A 143 -3.42 -32.31 -14.26
CA PHE A 143 -2.36 -31.70 -13.47
C PHE A 143 -2.73 -30.29 -12.97
N ASP A 144 -3.97 -30.08 -12.58
CA ASP A 144 -4.34 -28.85 -11.88
C ASP A 144 -3.79 -28.85 -10.46
N TRP A 145 -2.55 -28.36 -10.35
CA TRP A 145 -1.86 -28.17 -9.07
C TRP A 145 -2.68 -27.34 -8.07
N ARG A 146 -3.59 -26.53 -8.56
CA ARG A 146 -4.43 -25.67 -7.75
C ARG A 146 -5.48 -26.46 -6.97
N VAL A 147 -6.25 -27.32 -7.67
CA VAL A 147 -7.22 -28.21 -7.01
C VAL A 147 -6.49 -29.15 -6.05
N LYS A 148 -5.32 -29.68 -6.43
CA LYS A 148 -4.49 -30.51 -5.55
C LYS A 148 -4.04 -29.75 -4.30
N LEU A 149 -3.61 -28.49 -4.43
CA LEU A 149 -3.24 -27.64 -3.31
C LEU A 149 -4.44 -27.33 -2.41
N GLU A 150 -5.61 -27.07 -2.94
CA GLU A 150 -6.85 -26.87 -2.18
C GLU A 150 -7.18 -28.12 -1.36
N VAL A 151 -7.18 -29.28 -1.99
CA VAL A 151 -7.45 -30.58 -1.31
C VAL A 151 -6.39 -30.90 -0.27
N LEU A 152 -5.11 -30.71 -0.59
CA LEU A 152 -4.01 -30.86 0.39
C LEU A 152 -4.21 -29.93 1.59
N THR A 153 -4.58 -28.69 1.34
CA THR A 153 -4.85 -27.70 2.39
C THR A 153 -5.97 -28.16 3.32
N VAL A 154 -7.06 -28.66 2.78
CA VAL A 154 -8.18 -29.24 3.57
C VAL A 154 -7.70 -30.45 4.37
N ILE A 155 -6.94 -31.36 3.77
CA ILE A 155 -6.39 -32.55 4.45
C ILE A 155 -5.49 -32.13 5.62
N TRP A 156 -4.57 -31.20 5.40
CA TRP A 156 -3.70 -30.68 6.44
C TRP A 156 -4.49 -29.99 7.55
N PHE A 157 -5.50 -29.23 7.19
CA PHE A 157 -6.38 -28.58 8.16
C PHE A 157 -7.11 -29.60 9.04
N VAL A 158 -7.72 -30.62 8.44
CA VAL A 158 -8.42 -31.69 9.19
C VAL A 158 -7.43 -32.45 10.08
N TYR A 159 -6.22 -32.77 9.57
CA TYR A 159 -5.16 -33.41 10.37
C TYR A 159 -4.78 -32.58 11.59
N ILE A 160 -4.53 -31.27 11.41
CA ILE A 160 -4.19 -30.36 12.50
C ILE A 160 -5.30 -30.30 13.53
N CYS A 161 -6.57 -30.21 13.09
CA CYS A 161 -7.73 -30.20 13.98
C CYS A 161 -7.83 -31.47 14.80
N ILE A 162 -7.66 -32.64 14.18
CA ILE A 162 -7.70 -33.94 14.88
C ILE A 162 -6.53 -34.08 15.85
N MET A 163 -5.32 -33.66 15.46
CA MET A 163 -4.15 -33.68 16.34
C MET A 163 -4.36 -32.80 17.57
N ILE A 164 -4.88 -31.59 17.37
CA ILE A 164 -5.18 -30.67 18.47
C ILE A 164 -6.26 -31.23 19.38
N PHE A 165 -7.35 -31.71 18.82
CA PHE A 165 -8.45 -32.31 19.59
C PHE A 165 -7.94 -33.53 20.41
N GLY A 166 -7.13 -34.38 19.78
CA GLY A 166 -6.55 -35.53 20.47
C GLY A 166 -5.63 -35.15 21.63
N ILE A 167 -4.78 -34.12 21.42
CA ILE A 167 -3.88 -33.59 22.48
C ILE A 167 -4.70 -32.94 23.62
N LEU A 168 -5.77 -32.23 23.27
CA LEU A 168 -6.67 -31.61 24.25
C LEU A 168 -7.37 -32.65 25.11
N ARG A 169 -7.83 -33.74 24.47
CA ARG A 169 -8.48 -34.87 25.14
C ARG A 169 -7.53 -35.62 26.09
N GLU A 170 -6.27 -35.85 25.69
CA GLU A 170 -5.26 -36.54 26.53
C GLU A 170 -4.90 -35.75 27.79
N LYS A 171 -4.95 -34.42 27.77
CA LYS A 171 -4.49 -33.56 28.88
C LYS A 171 -5.61 -32.98 29.74
N ASN A 172 -6.87 -33.25 29.46
CA ASN A 172 -8.05 -32.66 30.14
C ASN A 172 -8.00 -31.14 30.33
N LYS A 173 -7.20 -30.42 29.52
CA LYS A 173 -7.08 -28.97 29.56
C LYS A 173 -7.22 -28.40 28.16
N LEU A 174 -8.18 -27.48 27.99
CA LEU A 174 -8.30 -26.68 26.77
C LEU A 174 -7.05 -25.81 26.64
N ASN A 175 -6.13 -26.19 25.79
CA ASN A 175 -4.91 -25.43 25.60
C ASN A 175 -5.17 -24.28 24.61
N LEU A 176 -5.42 -23.08 25.16
CA LEU A 176 -5.66 -21.86 24.37
C LEU A 176 -4.56 -21.58 23.32
N LYS A 177 -3.34 -22.07 23.53
CA LYS A 177 -2.26 -21.95 22.53
C LYS A 177 -2.55 -22.79 21.28
N CYS A 178 -3.10 -23.99 21.45
CA CYS A 178 -3.48 -24.83 20.33
C CYS A 178 -4.64 -24.21 19.54
N ILE A 179 -5.65 -23.65 20.24
CA ILE A 179 -6.75 -22.92 19.59
C ILE A 179 -6.21 -21.73 18.82
N GLY A 180 -5.32 -20.92 19.44
CA GLY A 180 -4.68 -19.80 18.79
C GLY A 180 -3.88 -20.21 17.54
N THR A 181 -3.18 -21.35 17.60
CA THR A 181 -2.47 -21.90 16.43
C THR A 181 -3.41 -22.29 15.30
N VAL A 182 -4.57 -22.91 15.62
CA VAL A 182 -5.59 -23.27 14.61
C VAL A 182 -6.16 -22.03 13.96
N ILE A 183 -6.60 -21.06 14.77
CA ILE A 183 -7.16 -19.81 14.25
C ILE A 183 -6.15 -19.10 13.33
N LEU A 184 -4.89 -19.05 13.76
CA LEU A 184 -3.82 -18.46 12.97
C LEU A 184 -3.58 -19.18 11.64
N THR A 185 -3.65 -20.52 11.66
CA THR A 185 -3.52 -21.33 10.43
C THR A 185 -4.70 -21.10 9.48
N LEU A 186 -5.91 -20.95 10.02
CA LEU A 186 -7.09 -20.60 9.23
C LEU A 186 -6.97 -19.20 8.59
N LEU A 187 -6.42 -18.23 9.35
CA LEU A 187 -6.16 -16.90 8.80
C LEU A 187 -5.08 -16.93 7.71
N LEU A 188 -4.07 -17.79 7.85
CA LEU A 188 -3.07 -17.99 6.80
C LEU A 188 -3.69 -18.57 5.52
N ILE A 189 -4.56 -19.54 5.66
CA ILE A 189 -5.29 -20.15 4.53
C ILE A 189 -6.20 -19.12 3.87
N GLY A 190 -7.00 -18.39 4.67
CA GLY A 190 -7.85 -17.31 4.14
C GLY A 190 -7.06 -16.17 3.46
N SER A 191 -5.82 -15.91 3.90
CA SER A 191 -4.96 -14.93 3.23
C SER A 191 -4.48 -15.43 1.86
N ALA A 192 -4.36 -16.74 1.66
CA ALA A 192 -4.02 -17.31 0.36
C ALA A 192 -5.12 -17.05 -0.69
N ASP A 193 -6.39 -17.10 -0.30
CA ASP A 193 -7.49 -16.75 -1.20
C ASP A 193 -7.45 -15.27 -1.61
N ILE A 194 -7.15 -14.37 -0.66
CA ILE A 194 -6.99 -12.94 -0.96
C ILE A 194 -5.81 -12.72 -1.92
N ILE A 195 -4.70 -13.43 -1.71
CA ILE A 195 -3.50 -13.35 -2.56
C ILE A 195 -3.77 -13.92 -3.96
N LYS A 196 -4.69 -14.88 -4.06
CA LYS A 196 -5.08 -15.49 -5.33
C LYS A 196 -5.74 -14.49 -6.28
N ASP A 197 -6.65 -13.69 -5.77
CA ASP A 197 -7.44 -12.71 -6.54
C ASP A 197 -6.67 -11.41 -6.80
N MET A 198 -5.37 -11.37 -6.49
CA MET A 198 -4.54 -10.21 -6.79
C MET A 198 -4.26 -10.12 -8.27
N ASP A 199 -4.51 -8.93 -8.82
CA ASP A 199 -4.16 -8.62 -10.19
C ASP A 199 -2.66 -8.76 -10.47
N ARG A 200 -2.33 -9.01 -11.72
CA ARG A 200 -0.94 -9.04 -12.17
C ARG A 200 -0.29 -7.71 -11.85
N THR A 201 0.89 -7.75 -11.26
CA THR A 201 1.67 -6.53 -11.11
C THR A 201 2.35 -6.22 -12.42
N TYR A 202 2.19 -5.01 -12.82
CA TYR A 202 2.85 -4.44 -13.98
C TYR A 202 3.55 -3.14 -13.58
N GLU A 203 4.49 -2.74 -14.38
CA GLU A 203 5.26 -1.52 -14.24
C GLU A 203 5.09 -0.73 -15.55
N THR A 204 4.65 0.51 -15.45
CA THR A 204 4.56 1.39 -16.61
C THR A 204 5.92 2.04 -16.83
N THR A 205 6.47 1.91 -18.02
CA THR A 205 7.67 2.67 -18.42
C THR A 205 7.22 4.08 -18.74
N ASN A 206 7.65 5.04 -17.94
CA ASN A 206 7.35 6.44 -18.19
C ASN A 206 8.30 6.96 -19.29
N LEU A 207 7.86 6.94 -20.53
CA LEU A 207 8.68 7.35 -21.69
C LEU A 207 8.83 8.87 -21.78
N ASN A 208 8.02 9.65 -21.03
CA ASN A 208 8.03 11.12 -21.00
C ASN A 208 8.01 11.74 -22.41
N LEU A 209 7.16 11.23 -23.28
CA LEU A 209 7.00 11.72 -24.64
C LEU A 209 6.28 13.09 -24.63
N ASN A 210 6.70 13.99 -25.51
CA ASN A 210 6.14 15.33 -25.58
C ASN A 210 4.95 15.39 -26.57
N ALA A 211 3.74 15.24 -26.05
CA ALA A 211 2.54 15.33 -26.87
C ALA A 211 2.37 16.74 -27.47
N SER A 212 2.24 16.84 -28.78
CA SER A 212 2.10 18.12 -29.52
C SER A 212 1.14 18.09 -30.70
N GLY A 213 0.68 16.91 -31.11
CA GLY A 213 -0.26 16.69 -32.18
C GLY A 213 -1.34 15.68 -31.83
N LEU A 214 -2.26 15.44 -32.75
CA LEU A 214 -3.31 14.44 -32.62
C LEU A 214 -3.37 13.62 -33.91
N THR A 215 -3.74 12.35 -33.80
CA THR A 215 -4.10 11.52 -34.95
C THR A 215 -5.42 11.97 -35.54
N ASP A 216 -5.75 11.46 -36.73
CA ASP A 216 -7.13 11.46 -37.20
C ASP A 216 -8.04 10.73 -36.19
N ILE A 217 -9.36 10.94 -36.33
CA ILE A 217 -10.34 10.19 -35.51
C ILE A 217 -10.20 8.70 -35.79
N ILE A 218 -10.11 7.92 -34.72
CA ILE A 218 -9.93 6.47 -34.79
C ILE A 218 -11.23 5.82 -35.23
N LYS A 219 -11.21 5.18 -36.38
CA LYS A 219 -12.33 4.46 -37.00
C LYS A 219 -12.03 2.97 -37.11
N SER A 220 -12.99 2.19 -37.58
CA SER A 220 -12.82 0.75 -37.78
C SER A 220 -11.83 0.39 -38.91
N ASP A 221 -11.61 1.28 -39.87
CA ASP A 221 -10.64 1.17 -40.96
C ASP A 221 -9.31 1.86 -40.64
N SER A 222 -9.08 2.31 -39.43
CA SER A 222 -7.82 2.96 -39.06
C SER A 222 -6.66 1.94 -38.99
N ASP A 223 -5.65 2.12 -39.84
CA ASP A 223 -4.41 1.34 -39.86
C ASP A 223 -3.28 2.16 -39.18
N MET A 224 -3.34 2.19 -37.85
CA MET A 224 -2.38 2.90 -37.00
C MET A 224 -1.51 1.91 -36.25
N LEU A 225 -0.20 1.90 -36.50
CA LEU A 225 0.75 1.01 -35.87
C LEU A 225 1.89 1.77 -35.21
N GLN A 226 2.10 1.61 -33.91
CA GLN A 226 3.28 2.09 -33.20
C GLN A 226 4.27 0.94 -33.00
N LYS A 227 5.48 1.06 -33.50
CA LYS A 227 6.58 0.14 -33.19
C LYS A 227 7.10 0.41 -31.79
N ILE A 228 7.30 -0.64 -31.01
CA ILE A 228 7.87 -0.60 -29.67
C ILE A 228 9.00 -1.62 -29.51
N ASN A 229 9.95 -1.31 -28.66
CA ASN A 229 10.99 -2.25 -28.24
C ASN A 229 11.04 -2.27 -26.71
N THR A 230 11.07 -3.45 -26.11
CA THR A 230 11.10 -3.61 -24.66
C THR A 230 12.19 -4.55 -24.20
N ASP A 231 12.92 -4.14 -23.16
CA ASP A 231 13.96 -4.93 -22.48
C ASP A 231 13.40 -5.86 -21.40
N LYS A 232 12.11 -5.74 -21.10
CA LYS A 232 11.36 -6.56 -20.12
C LYS A 232 10.19 -7.24 -20.81
N ASN A 233 9.58 -8.20 -20.11
CA ASN A 233 8.39 -8.88 -20.61
C ASN A 233 7.21 -7.90 -20.73
N LEU A 234 6.64 -7.81 -21.93
CA LEU A 234 5.51 -6.94 -22.26
C LEU A 234 4.22 -7.51 -21.69
N GLN A 235 3.41 -6.66 -21.07
CA GLN A 235 2.10 -7.02 -20.53
C GLN A 235 0.96 -6.14 -21.05
N GLY A 236 1.27 -5.00 -21.64
CA GLY A 236 0.26 -4.08 -22.16
C GLY A 236 0.88 -2.79 -22.68
N VAL A 237 0.02 -1.92 -23.12
CA VAL A 237 0.36 -0.56 -23.55
C VAL A 237 -0.66 0.43 -23.01
N SER A 238 -0.26 1.67 -22.82
CA SER A 238 -1.19 2.75 -22.55
C SER A 238 -0.94 3.89 -23.51
N VAL A 239 -2.00 4.46 -24.05
CA VAL A 239 -1.94 5.53 -25.04
C VAL A 239 -2.77 6.69 -24.54
N ARG A 240 -2.28 7.90 -24.72
CA ARG A 240 -2.99 9.11 -24.34
C ARG A 240 -4.01 9.49 -25.40
N PHE A 241 -5.25 9.75 -24.97
CA PHE A 241 -6.36 10.04 -25.87
C PHE A 241 -6.93 11.45 -25.67
N ALA A 242 -7.42 12.02 -26.76
CA ALA A 242 -8.28 13.18 -26.77
C ALA A 242 -9.70 12.73 -27.08
N THR A 243 -10.62 12.91 -26.14
CA THR A 243 -12.06 12.65 -26.31
C THR A 243 -12.82 13.92 -26.65
N TYR A 244 -12.13 15.06 -26.72
CA TYR A 244 -12.72 16.38 -26.92
C TYR A 244 -13.84 16.71 -25.91
N SER A 245 -13.68 16.19 -24.68
CA SER A 245 -14.67 16.31 -23.61
C SER A 245 -16.04 15.71 -23.96
N THR A 246 -16.09 14.77 -24.92
CA THR A 246 -17.28 14.01 -25.26
C THR A 246 -17.26 12.63 -24.61
N GLU A 247 -18.44 12.05 -24.39
CA GLU A 247 -18.56 10.67 -23.90
C GLU A 247 -18.36 9.71 -25.07
N ILE A 248 -17.33 8.90 -25.02
CA ILE A 248 -17.03 7.86 -26.01
C ILE A 248 -17.85 6.61 -25.68
N LYS A 249 -18.67 6.15 -26.62
CA LYS A 249 -19.63 5.03 -26.40
C LYS A 249 -19.21 3.73 -27.05
N GLY A 250 -18.41 3.81 -28.10
CA GLY A 250 -17.97 2.65 -28.88
C GLY A 250 -16.97 1.79 -28.13
N LYS A 251 -16.55 0.74 -28.80
CA LYS A 251 -15.51 -0.17 -28.34
C LYS A 251 -14.31 -0.04 -29.27
N TYR A 252 -13.11 -0.17 -28.70
CA TYR A 252 -11.86 -0.03 -29.42
C TYR A 252 -11.01 -1.27 -29.21
N ILE A 253 -10.36 -1.70 -30.27
CA ILE A 253 -9.50 -2.88 -30.26
C ILE A 253 -8.05 -2.44 -30.31
N PHE A 254 -7.28 -2.86 -29.33
CA PHE A 254 -5.83 -2.79 -29.35
C PHE A 254 -5.27 -4.12 -29.82
N THR A 255 -4.61 -4.13 -30.96
CA THR A 255 -3.99 -5.32 -31.51
C THR A 255 -2.48 -5.27 -31.30
N LEU A 256 -1.94 -6.31 -30.67
CA LEU A 256 -0.49 -6.51 -30.56
C LEU A 256 -0.02 -7.35 -31.74
N TYR A 257 1.10 -6.98 -32.34
CA TYR A 257 1.73 -7.68 -33.45
C TYR A 257 3.18 -8.03 -33.09
N ASP A 258 3.71 -9.10 -33.69
CA ASP A 258 5.13 -9.43 -33.62
C ASP A 258 5.99 -8.49 -34.48
N ALA A 259 7.31 -8.77 -34.54
CA ALA A 259 8.25 -7.99 -35.33
C ALA A 259 7.98 -8.06 -36.84
N ASP A 260 7.32 -9.12 -37.32
CA ASP A 260 6.95 -9.34 -38.72
C ASP A 260 5.54 -8.79 -39.05
N LYS A 261 4.90 -8.13 -38.09
CA LYS A 261 3.54 -7.56 -38.15
C LYS A 261 2.43 -8.63 -38.24
N ASN A 262 2.68 -9.84 -37.76
CA ASN A 262 1.60 -10.80 -37.55
C ASN A 262 0.87 -10.48 -36.24
N PRO A 263 -0.47 -10.49 -36.22
CA PRO A 263 -1.24 -10.21 -34.99
C PRO A 263 -1.03 -11.33 -33.96
N LEU A 264 -0.78 -10.93 -32.72
CA LEU A 264 -0.56 -11.84 -31.59
C LEU A 264 -1.76 -11.87 -30.65
N GLU A 265 -2.37 -10.72 -30.41
CA GLU A 265 -3.48 -10.60 -29.45
C GLU A 265 -4.29 -9.33 -29.68
N ASN A 266 -5.60 -9.46 -29.49
CA ASN A 266 -6.56 -8.36 -29.52
C ASN A 266 -7.11 -8.10 -28.12
N VAL A 267 -7.17 -6.82 -27.73
CA VAL A 267 -7.74 -6.41 -26.44
C VAL A 267 -8.82 -5.37 -26.69
N GLU A 268 -10.04 -5.67 -26.25
CA GLU A 268 -11.16 -4.73 -26.31
C GLU A 268 -11.10 -3.77 -25.13
N VAL A 269 -11.16 -2.47 -25.41
CA VAL A 269 -11.29 -1.40 -24.43
C VAL A 269 -12.58 -0.64 -24.70
N ARG A 270 -13.38 -0.41 -23.68
CA ARG A 270 -14.65 0.31 -23.81
C ARG A 270 -14.39 1.80 -23.88
N GLY A 271 -15.08 2.50 -24.79
CA GLY A 271 -14.91 3.93 -24.98
C GLY A 271 -15.13 4.77 -23.71
N ARG A 272 -16.07 4.35 -22.86
CA ARG A 272 -16.32 5.01 -21.56
C ARG A 272 -15.15 4.97 -20.57
N ASP A 273 -14.18 4.11 -20.81
CA ASP A 273 -12.99 3.99 -19.97
C ASP A 273 -11.89 4.98 -20.40
N PHE A 274 -12.08 5.68 -21.52
CA PHE A 274 -11.20 6.76 -21.96
C PHE A 274 -11.62 8.09 -21.35
N VAL A 275 -10.67 8.75 -20.75
CA VAL A 275 -10.82 10.08 -20.15
C VAL A 275 -10.02 11.08 -20.98
N ASP A 276 -10.57 12.28 -21.17
CA ASP A 276 -9.94 13.31 -22.02
C ASP A 276 -8.55 13.68 -21.49
N ASN A 277 -7.57 13.62 -22.40
CA ASN A 277 -6.18 13.91 -22.10
C ASN A 277 -5.50 12.95 -21.08
N GLU A 278 -6.09 11.78 -20.82
CA GLU A 278 -5.52 10.74 -19.98
C GLU A 278 -5.10 9.50 -20.78
N TYR A 279 -4.31 8.63 -20.15
CA TYR A 279 -3.84 7.39 -20.76
C TYR A 279 -4.89 6.29 -20.65
N GLY A 280 -5.42 5.84 -21.79
CA GLY A 280 -6.23 4.63 -21.89
C GLY A 280 -5.32 3.40 -21.88
N ILE A 281 -5.65 2.39 -21.09
CA ILE A 281 -4.81 1.21 -20.83
C ILE A 281 -5.38 -0.01 -21.54
N ALA A 282 -4.53 -0.70 -22.31
CA ALA A 282 -4.80 -2.00 -22.87
C ALA A 282 -3.85 -3.05 -22.26
N MET A 283 -4.39 -3.95 -21.44
CA MET A 283 -3.62 -5.04 -20.83
C MET A 283 -3.79 -6.31 -21.63
N PHE A 284 -2.68 -6.89 -22.08
CA PHE A 284 -2.68 -8.16 -22.77
C PHE A 284 -2.97 -9.32 -21.80
N ASN A 285 -3.74 -10.30 -22.26
CA ASN A 285 -4.02 -11.50 -21.46
C ASN A 285 -2.76 -12.34 -21.25
N ASN A 286 -1.83 -12.29 -22.22
CA ASN A 286 -0.56 -13.00 -22.19
C ASN A 286 0.60 -12.07 -21.80
N ILE A 287 1.69 -12.69 -21.36
CA ILE A 287 2.95 -12.01 -21.10
C ILE A 287 3.88 -12.34 -22.25
N TYR A 288 4.28 -11.33 -23.00
CA TYR A 288 5.17 -11.49 -24.15
C TYR A 288 6.62 -11.26 -23.73
N PRO A 289 7.59 -12.05 -24.25
CA PRO A 289 8.99 -11.88 -23.89
C PRO A 289 9.51 -10.51 -24.35
N LYS A 290 10.63 -10.09 -23.81
CA LYS A 290 11.33 -8.90 -24.28
C LYS A 290 11.64 -8.99 -25.77
N GLY A 291 11.46 -7.90 -26.51
CA GLY A 291 11.67 -7.87 -27.94
C GLY A 291 11.00 -6.69 -28.63
N GLU A 292 10.98 -6.74 -29.95
CA GLU A 292 10.30 -5.76 -30.81
C GLU A 292 8.88 -6.22 -31.10
N TYR A 293 7.94 -5.29 -31.00
CA TYR A 293 6.52 -5.48 -31.26
C TYR A 293 5.94 -4.26 -31.96
N TYR A 294 4.74 -4.44 -32.49
CA TYR A 294 3.89 -3.31 -32.89
C TYR A 294 2.57 -3.39 -32.12
N PHE A 295 1.96 -2.27 -31.86
CA PHE A 295 0.57 -2.24 -31.44
C PHE A 295 -0.23 -1.30 -32.32
N GLY A 296 -1.46 -1.68 -32.61
CA GLY A 296 -2.40 -0.88 -33.39
C GLY A 296 -3.66 -0.60 -32.59
N ILE A 297 -4.43 0.42 -33.02
CA ILE A 297 -5.68 0.83 -32.40
C ILE A 297 -6.69 1.10 -33.49
N ALA A 298 -7.86 0.44 -33.41
CA ALA A 298 -8.98 0.68 -34.31
C ALA A 298 -10.32 0.65 -33.52
N ALA A 299 -11.35 1.31 -34.01
CA ALA A 299 -12.70 1.13 -33.47
C ALA A 299 -13.26 -0.22 -33.91
N GLN A 300 -13.97 -0.90 -33.04
CA GLN A 300 -14.59 -2.18 -33.37
C GLN A 300 -15.67 -2.06 -34.44
N ASP A 301 -16.47 -0.99 -34.34
CA ASP A 301 -17.55 -0.69 -35.25
C ASP A 301 -17.44 0.73 -35.79
N ASN A 302 -18.09 1.01 -36.94
CA ASN A 302 -18.26 2.38 -37.41
C ASN A 302 -19.25 3.11 -36.49
N ASN A 303 -18.71 3.94 -35.63
CA ASN A 303 -19.44 4.77 -34.69
C ASN A 303 -19.16 6.26 -34.98
N ASP A 304 -19.99 7.13 -34.43
CA ASP A 304 -19.84 8.59 -34.57
C ASP A 304 -18.97 9.20 -33.44
N ASP A 305 -18.21 8.36 -32.71
CA ASP A 305 -17.35 8.82 -31.63
C ASP A 305 -16.18 9.67 -32.16
N THR A 306 -15.79 10.67 -31.41
CA THR A 306 -14.67 11.54 -31.71
C THR A 306 -13.50 11.20 -30.78
N LEU A 307 -12.80 10.09 -31.04
CA LEU A 307 -11.61 9.68 -30.31
C LEU A 307 -10.38 9.85 -31.19
N SER A 308 -9.35 10.57 -30.69
CA SER A 308 -8.03 10.66 -31.32
C SER A 308 -6.96 10.30 -30.31
N ALA A 309 -5.82 9.82 -30.77
CA ALA A 309 -4.64 9.61 -29.93
C ALA A 309 -3.70 10.84 -30.01
N TRP A 310 -3.06 11.16 -28.92
CA TRP A 310 -2.01 12.18 -28.92
C TRP A 310 -0.76 11.66 -29.59
N THR A 311 -0.08 12.53 -30.36
CA THR A 311 1.21 12.27 -31.02
C THR A 311 2.26 13.24 -30.53
N THR A 312 3.53 12.86 -30.64
CA THR A 312 4.69 13.70 -30.38
C THR A 312 4.93 14.74 -31.47
N GLY A 313 5.80 15.73 -31.20
CA GLY A 313 6.20 16.73 -32.21
C GLY A 313 7.26 16.26 -33.21
N GLY A 314 7.77 15.07 -33.04
CA GLY A 314 8.81 14.44 -33.85
C GLY A 314 9.02 12.99 -33.37
N ASN A 315 10.01 12.30 -33.92
CA ASN A 315 10.38 10.96 -33.45
C ASN A 315 11.10 11.07 -32.10
N ASP A 316 10.32 11.10 -31.01
CA ASP A 316 10.80 11.20 -29.62
C ASP A 316 11.14 9.83 -29.04
N TYR A 317 10.48 8.78 -29.49
CA TYR A 317 10.76 7.39 -29.11
C TYR A 317 11.78 6.78 -30.09
N LYS A 318 13.07 6.79 -29.71
CA LYS A 318 14.19 6.40 -30.57
C LYS A 318 14.20 4.93 -31.00
N ASP A 319 13.54 4.06 -30.23
CA ASP A 319 13.53 2.61 -30.46
C ASP A 319 12.32 2.14 -31.30
N GLY A 320 11.56 3.10 -31.86
CA GLY A 320 10.38 2.77 -32.67
C GLY A 320 9.97 3.87 -33.64
N ALA A 321 8.80 3.72 -34.26
CA ALA A 321 8.19 4.71 -35.14
C ALA A 321 6.68 4.47 -35.21
N PHE A 322 5.92 5.51 -35.49
CA PHE A 322 4.48 5.43 -35.72
C PHE A 322 4.16 5.44 -37.22
N TYR A 323 3.41 4.44 -37.64
CA TYR A 323 2.96 4.24 -39.04
C TYR A 323 1.45 4.53 -39.09
N ASN A 324 1.05 5.29 -40.11
CA ASN A 324 -0.36 5.48 -40.42
C ASN A 324 -0.58 5.07 -41.90
N ASN A 325 -1.46 4.14 -42.14
CA ASN A 325 -1.68 3.52 -43.47
C ASN A 325 -0.35 3.01 -44.09
N GLY A 326 0.47 2.37 -43.28
CA GLY A 326 1.75 1.80 -43.68
C GLY A 326 2.88 2.81 -43.91
N ILE A 327 2.63 4.13 -43.79
CA ILE A 327 3.60 5.20 -44.01
C ILE A 327 4.15 5.66 -42.67
N ASP A 328 5.47 5.73 -42.52
CA ASP A 328 6.15 6.31 -41.37
C ASP A 328 5.79 7.81 -41.29
N THR A 329 5.19 8.21 -40.17
CA THR A 329 4.71 9.59 -39.97
C THR A 329 5.78 10.55 -39.48
N GLY A 330 6.96 10.05 -39.08
CA GLY A 330 8.03 10.83 -38.48
C GLY A 330 7.73 11.38 -37.07
N VAL A 331 6.64 10.95 -36.47
CA VAL A 331 6.23 11.23 -35.07
C VAL A 331 5.95 9.91 -34.35
N ASP A 332 5.71 9.94 -33.05
CA ASP A 332 5.28 8.79 -32.27
C ASP A 332 3.90 9.04 -31.66
N LEU A 333 3.18 8.00 -31.29
CA LEU A 333 2.06 8.14 -30.36
C LEU A 333 2.58 8.59 -28.99
N ASP A 334 1.78 9.32 -28.22
CA ASP A 334 2.07 9.54 -26.80
C ASP A 334 1.59 8.32 -26.01
N PHE A 335 2.53 7.43 -25.71
CA PHE A 335 2.25 6.13 -25.12
C PHE A 335 3.25 5.75 -24.03
N ASN A 336 2.92 4.73 -23.28
CA ASN A 336 3.82 4.05 -22.37
C ASN A 336 3.70 2.53 -22.57
N ILE A 337 4.80 1.83 -22.30
CA ILE A 337 4.86 0.38 -22.35
C ILE A 337 4.59 -0.16 -20.93
N ILE A 338 3.73 -1.15 -20.84
CA ILE A 338 3.42 -1.82 -19.57
C ILE A 338 4.17 -3.15 -19.56
N VAL A 339 5.07 -3.29 -18.61
CA VAL A 339 5.96 -4.45 -18.49
C VAL A 339 5.72 -5.21 -17.21
N GLY A 340 6.15 -6.47 -17.14
CA GLY A 340 6.05 -7.29 -15.95
C GLY A 340 6.82 -6.68 -14.78
N GLY A 341 6.08 -6.31 -13.74
CA GLY A 341 6.63 -5.83 -12.46
C GLY A 341 7.10 -6.98 -11.56
N PRO A 342 7.62 -6.68 -10.38
CA PRO A 342 7.99 -7.70 -9.41
C PRO A 342 6.76 -8.54 -9.03
N ASN A 343 6.96 -9.84 -8.83
CA ASN A 343 5.87 -10.73 -8.43
C ASN A 343 5.42 -10.41 -6.99
N THR A 344 4.49 -9.46 -6.85
CA THR A 344 3.98 -9.02 -5.56
C THR A 344 3.23 -10.13 -4.84
N LYS A 345 2.65 -11.09 -5.54
CA LYS A 345 2.02 -12.27 -4.91
C LYS A 345 3.03 -13.04 -4.07
N VAL A 346 4.21 -13.30 -4.61
CA VAL A 346 5.29 -13.98 -3.88
C VAL A 346 5.77 -13.15 -2.69
N ILE A 347 5.96 -11.85 -2.89
CA ILE A 347 6.37 -10.95 -1.81
C ILE A 347 5.32 -10.94 -0.69
N ALA A 348 4.05 -10.85 -1.05
CA ALA A 348 2.93 -10.92 -0.10
C ALA A 348 2.92 -12.22 0.68
N MET A 349 3.05 -13.36 -0.01
CA MET A 349 3.14 -14.68 0.64
C MET A 349 4.31 -14.75 1.62
N ILE A 350 5.48 -14.23 1.25
CA ILE A 350 6.64 -14.20 2.13
C ILE A 350 6.36 -13.35 3.37
N ILE A 351 5.80 -12.16 3.20
CA ILE A 351 5.45 -11.26 4.32
C ILE A 351 4.46 -11.95 5.26
N VAL A 352 3.37 -12.49 4.72
CA VAL A 352 2.35 -13.19 5.51
C VAL A 352 2.95 -14.39 6.24
N LEU A 353 3.79 -15.19 5.57
CA LEU A 353 4.45 -16.33 6.18
C LEU A 353 5.40 -15.91 7.31
N VAL A 354 6.20 -14.87 7.10
CA VAL A 354 7.12 -14.35 8.14
C VAL A 354 6.34 -13.90 9.37
N PHE A 355 5.24 -13.18 9.19
CA PHE A 355 4.41 -12.77 10.33
C PHE A 355 3.65 -13.92 10.98
N TYR A 356 3.21 -14.89 10.21
CA TYR A 356 2.66 -16.14 10.75
C TYR A 356 3.66 -16.82 11.68
N LEU A 357 4.91 -16.98 11.25
CA LEU A 357 5.99 -17.55 12.07
C LEU A 357 6.25 -16.69 13.32
N LEU A 358 6.25 -15.36 13.21
CA LEU A 358 6.38 -14.49 14.38
C LEU A 358 5.26 -14.69 15.40
N VAL A 359 4.01 -14.77 14.94
CA VAL A 359 2.87 -15.01 15.84
C VAL A 359 2.96 -16.37 16.48
N LEU A 360 3.37 -17.41 15.75
CA LEU A 360 3.66 -18.72 16.33
C LEU A 360 4.75 -18.65 17.41
N MET A 361 5.83 -17.94 17.16
CA MET A 361 6.89 -17.70 18.16
C MET A 361 6.33 -17.03 19.42
N VAL A 362 5.43 -16.07 19.28
CA VAL A 362 4.76 -15.39 20.40
C VAL A 362 3.87 -16.36 21.19
N ILE A 363 3.05 -17.15 20.51
CA ILE A 363 2.15 -18.13 21.14
C ILE A 363 2.94 -19.18 21.94
N TRP A 364 4.04 -19.67 21.37
CA TRP A 364 4.83 -20.75 21.96
C TRP A 364 6.05 -20.28 22.74
N HIS A 365 6.25 -18.99 22.91
CA HIS A 365 7.40 -18.35 23.57
C HIS A 365 7.84 -19.04 24.87
N ASN A 366 6.93 -19.28 25.81
CA ASN A 366 7.26 -19.85 27.11
C ASN A 366 7.41 -21.36 27.11
N ASN A 367 7.08 -22.05 26.03
CA ASN A 367 7.12 -23.52 25.94
C ASN A 367 8.42 -24.03 25.36
N ILE A 368 9.10 -23.20 24.56
CA ILE A 368 10.35 -23.55 23.86
C ILE A 368 11.44 -22.57 24.30
N ARG A 369 12.45 -23.08 25.01
CA ARG A 369 13.52 -22.28 25.60
C ARG A 369 14.28 -21.42 24.57
N PHE A 370 14.48 -21.97 23.38
CA PHE A 370 15.12 -21.23 22.27
C PHE A 370 14.28 -20.06 21.83
N LEU A 371 12.96 -20.25 21.60
CA LEU A 371 12.04 -19.19 21.20
C LEU A 371 11.95 -18.07 22.24
N SER A 372 11.96 -18.43 23.53
CA SER A 372 11.88 -17.42 24.60
C SER A 372 13.08 -16.45 24.63
N ARG A 373 14.23 -16.85 24.08
CA ARG A 373 15.42 -16.01 24.02
C ARG A 373 15.43 -15.05 22.84
N ILE A 374 14.85 -15.44 21.71
CA ILE A 374 14.97 -14.69 20.44
C ILE A 374 13.69 -13.97 20.05
N THR A 375 12.51 -14.40 20.51
CA THR A 375 11.20 -13.89 20.05
C THR A 375 11.12 -12.36 20.08
N VAL A 376 11.43 -11.74 21.22
CA VAL A 376 11.32 -10.27 21.35
C VAL A 376 12.28 -9.54 20.42
N LYS A 377 13.52 -10.03 20.30
CA LYS A 377 14.51 -9.43 19.39
C LYS A 377 14.07 -9.57 17.93
N ALA A 378 13.59 -10.77 17.56
CA ALA A 378 13.10 -11.04 16.21
C ALA A 378 11.91 -10.15 15.83
N ILE A 379 10.96 -9.94 16.75
CA ILE A 379 9.84 -9.01 16.53
C ILE A 379 10.34 -7.64 16.08
N TYR A 380 11.24 -7.03 16.85
CA TYR A 380 11.72 -5.67 16.54
C TYR A 380 12.60 -5.61 15.28
N GLY A 381 13.44 -6.62 15.08
CA GLY A 381 14.29 -6.69 13.88
C GLY A 381 13.45 -6.84 12.60
N ILE A 382 12.53 -7.78 12.59
CA ILE A 382 11.69 -8.07 11.41
C ILE A 382 10.75 -6.90 11.13
N THR A 383 10.12 -6.31 12.16
CA THR A 383 9.23 -5.16 11.96
C THR A 383 9.97 -3.92 11.46
N PHE A 384 11.22 -3.69 11.89
CA PHE A 384 12.02 -2.60 11.35
C PHE A 384 12.37 -2.82 9.87
N VAL A 385 12.83 -4.02 9.51
CA VAL A 385 13.09 -4.37 8.09
C VAL A 385 11.82 -4.22 7.26
N TYR A 386 10.70 -4.68 7.77
CA TYR A 386 9.39 -4.50 7.13
C TYR A 386 9.06 -3.01 6.91
N ALA A 387 9.26 -2.15 7.92
CA ALA A 387 9.01 -0.71 7.77
C ALA A 387 9.87 -0.07 6.69
N VAL A 388 11.18 -0.40 6.66
CA VAL A 388 12.10 0.10 5.62
C VAL A 388 11.67 -0.40 4.23
N PHE A 389 11.34 -1.68 4.11
CA PHE A 389 10.83 -2.24 2.86
C PHE A 389 9.58 -1.51 2.39
N MET A 390 8.63 -1.22 3.30
CA MET A 390 7.40 -0.53 2.96
C MET A 390 7.63 0.94 2.57
N MET A 391 8.61 1.61 3.16
CA MET A 391 9.00 2.97 2.74
C MET A 391 9.61 2.99 1.33
N ILE A 392 10.50 2.05 1.02
CA ILE A 392 11.09 1.90 -0.33
C ILE A 392 10.01 1.60 -1.36
N PHE A 393 9.08 0.74 -0.99
CA PHE A 393 7.97 0.42 -1.87
C PHE A 393 7.06 1.64 -2.09
N ALA A 394 6.70 2.38 -1.04
CA ALA A 394 5.92 3.60 -1.17
C ALA A 394 6.63 4.61 -2.08
N TRP A 395 7.96 4.74 -1.97
CA TRP A 395 8.74 5.60 -2.85
C TRP A 395 8.59 5.23 -4.32
N LYS A 396 8.66 3.93 -4.64
CA LYS A 396 8.54 3.45 -6.01
C LYS A 396 7.22 3.86 -6.69
N TYR A 397 6.13 3.91 -5.95
CA TYR A 397 4.78 4.15 -6.46
C TYR A 397 4.20 5.52 -6.11
N MET A 398 5.01 6.43 -5.62
CA MET A 398 4.56 7.75 -5.21
C MET A 398 4.71 8.77 -6.34
N TYR A 399 3.67 9.57 -6.51
CA TYR A 399 3.69 10.72 -7.41
C TYR A 399 4.21 11.98 -6.71
N LEU A 400 4.80 12.89 -7.49
CA LEU A 400 5.16 14.21 -7.03
C LEU A 400 3.90 15.04 -6.72
N GLY A 401 3.95 15.86 -5.69
CA GLY A 401 2.87 16.78 -5.33
C GLY A 401 1.87 16.28 -4.30
N ALA A 402 1.94 15.00 -3.88
CA ALA A 402 1.12 14.52 -2.78
C ALA A 402 1.38 15.31 -1.48
N TYR A 403 0.32 15.67 -0.75
CA TYR A 403 0.40 16.36 0.55
C TYR A 403 1.29 17.62 0.56
N ASP A 404 1.07 18.53 -0.36
CA ASP A 404 1.77 19.80 -0.47
C ASP A 404 3.27 19.69 -0.82
N GLU A 405 3.71 18.55 -1.37
CA GLU A 405 5.13 18.28 -1.66
C GLU A 405 5.75 19.35 -2.56
N MET A 406 5.00 19.82 -3.60
CA MET A 406 5.45 20.90 -4.48
C MET A 406 5.67 22.21 -3.73
N ALA A 407 4.81 22.52 -2.76
CA ALA A 407 4.99 23.71 -1.94
C ALA A 407 6.25 23.60 -1.04
N HIS A 408 6.52 22.41 -0.51
CA HIS A 408 7.75 22.16 0.27
C HIS A 408 9.02 22.26 -0.60
N ILE A 409 8.96 21.74 -1.84
CA ILE A 409 10.06 21.87 -2.81
C ILE A 409 10.29 23.33 -3.18
N SER A 410 9.22 24.08 -3.44
CA SER A 410 9.27 25.50 -3.76
C SER A 410 9.91 26.30 -2.63
N TYR A 411 9.52 26.02 -1.40
CA TYR A 411 10.10 26.65 -0.21
C TYR A 411 11.59 26.32 -0.05
N LEU A 412 11.99 25.07 -0.29
CA LEU A 412 13.40 24.67 -0.29
C LEU A 412 14.18 25.37 -1.40
N ALA A 413 13.62 25.47 -2.60
CA ALA A 413 14.26 26.14 -3.73
C ALA A 413 14.44 27.64 -3.46
N ASP A 414 13.43 28.31 -2.89
CA ASP A 414 13.53 29.70 -2.49
C ASP A 414 14.64 29.90 -1.45
N LEU A 415 14.64 29.13 -0.36
CA LEU A 415 15.70 29.22 0.66
C LEU A 415 17.10 28.87 0.14
N THR A 416 17.20 28.05 -0.90
CA THR A 416 18.48 27.71 -1.54
C THR A 416 18.99 28.89 -2.37
N LYS A 417 18.10 29.62 -3.05
CA LYS A 417 18.42 30.79 -3.85
C LYS A 417 18.70 32.01 -2.96
N ASN A 418 17.86 32.23 -1.98
CA ASN A 418 17.88 33.38 -1.07
C ASN A 418 17.84 32.89 0.37
N PRO A 419 18.95 32.56 1.01
CA PRO A 419 18.98 32.05 2.39
C PRO A 419 18.45 33.08 3.38
N HIS A 420 17.26 32.82 3.92
CA HIS A 420 16.60 33.61 4.94
C HIS A 420 16.18 32.76 6.14
N ILE A 421 15.94 33.38 7.29
CA ILE A 421 15.39 32.70 8.47
C ILE A 421 13.96 32.24 8.17
N VAL A 422 13.19 33.09 7.52
CA VAL A 422 11.86 32.82 6.98
C VAL A 422 11.86 33.22 5.51
N SER A 423 11.29 32.41 4.64
CA SER A 423 11.21 32.75 3.22
C SER A 423 10.28 33.94 3.01
N GLU A 424 10.69 34.89 2.18
CA GLU A 424 9.92 36.11 1.89
C GLU A 424 8.79 35.80 0.88
N TYR A 425 7.68 36.55 1.00
CA TYR A 425 6.53 36.35 0.13
C TYR A 425 6.85 36.46 -1.36
N GLU A 426 7.64 37.43 -1.78
CA GLU A 426 7.96 37.67 -3.18
C GLU A 426 8.67 36.48 -3.86
N ASN A 427 9.28 35.62 -3.06
CA ASN A 427 10.02 34.47 -3.51
C ASN A 427 9.24 33.16 -3.35
N GLN A 428 8.06 33.19 -2.75
CA GLN A 428 7.21 32.02 -2.47
C GLN A 428 6.36 31.56 -3.66
N ASN A 429 6.81 31.82 -4.88
CA ASN A 429 6.13 31.34 -6.07
C ASN A 429 6.19 29.80 -6.12
N LEU A 430 5.09 29.20 -6.58
CA LEU A 430 5.04 27.75 -6.76
C LEU A 430 5.91 27.33 -7.95
N LEU A 431 6.72 26.30 -7.77
CA LEU A 431 7.39 25.65 -8.89
C LEU A 431 6.37 24.83 -9.69
N VAL A 432 6.38 24.96 -10.98
CA VAL A 432 5.55 24.22 -11.93
C VAL A 432 6.46 23.52 -12.94
N GLY A 433 5.95 22.49 -13.61
CA GLY A 433 6.73 21.77 -14.62
C GLY A 433 7.19 22.67 -15.76
N GLU A 434 8.35 22.38 -16.34
CA GLU A 434 8.86 23.06 -17.52
C GLU A 434 7.94 22.84 -18.72
N THR A 435 7.58 23.89 -19.43
CA THR A 435 6.54 23.84 -20.47
C THR A 435 7.02 23.38 -21.84
N ASN A 436 8.29 23.51 -22.19
CA ASN A 436 8.88 23.11 -23.48
C ASN A 436 7.92 23.20 -24.71
N GLY A 437 7.13 24.27 -24.79
CA GLY A 437 6.13 24.44 -25.85
C GLY A 437 4.75 23.81 -25.60
N ILE A 438 4.57 23.06 -24.53
CA ILE A 438 3.28 22.51 -24.12
C ILE A 438 2.52 23.44 -23.16
N SER A 439 1.24 23.21 -22.94
CA SER A 439 0.47 24.00 -21.99
C SER A 439 0.98 23.84 -20.56
N GLU A 440 0.85 24.86 -19.73
CA GLU A 440 1.24 24.80 -18.32
C GLU A 440 0.50 23.68 -17.55
N THR A 441 -0.77 23.46 -17.89
CA THR A 441 -1.58 22.38 -17.31
C THR A 441 -0.98 21.01 -17.65
N THR A 442 -0.58 20.81 -18.92
CA THR A 442 0.04 19.55 -19.36
C THR A 442 1.40 19.35 -18.71
N ALA A 443 2.24 20.39 -18.66
CA ALA A 443 3.54 20.34 -17.99
C ALA A 443 3.40 19.97 -16.51
N ASN A 444 2.42 20.54 -15.81
CA ASN A 444 2.14 20.20 -14.41
C ASN A 444 1.65 18.77 -14.24
N THR A 445 0.82 18.29 -15.15
CA THR A 445 0.35 16.90 -15.12
C THR A 445 1.50 15.92 -15.28
N ILE A 446 2.40 16.15 -16.22
CA ILE A 446 3.62 15.33 -16.41
C ILE A 446 4.50 15.38 -15.16
N ALA A 447 4.74 16.58 -14.62
CA ALA A 447 5.54 16.77 -13.42
C ALA A 447 4.95 16.04 -12.20
N LEU A 448 3.63 16.08 -12.03
CA LEU A 448 2.93 15.38 -10.95
C LEU A 448 3.04 13.85 -11.02
N HIS A 449 3.27 13.29 -12.21
CA HIS A 449 3.48 11.83 -12.37
C HIS A 449 4.94 11.41 -12.16
N GLN A 450 5.85 12.37 -11.98
CA GLN A 450 7.26 12.06 -11.78
C GLN A 450 7.53 11.54 -10.36
N SER A 451 8.06 10.33 -10.26
CA SER A 451 8.40 9.70 -8.97
C SER A 451 9.89 9.74 -8.65
N PHE A 452 10.74 9.77 -9.66
CA PHE A 452 12.20 9.62 -9.57
C PHE A 452 12.95 10.66 -10.40
N GLY A 453 14.24 10.75 -10.17
CA GLY A 453 15.16 11.53 -10.99
C GLY A 453 15.11 13.02 -10.68
N THR A 454 15.38 13.82 -11.69
CA THR A 454 15.46 15.28 -11.57
C THR A 454 14.19 15.93 -12.11
N PHE A 455 13.47 16.61 -11.24
CA PHE A 455 12.36 17.46 -11.62
C PHE A 455 12.90 18.77 -12.20
N LYS A 456 12.40 19.16 -13.37
CA LYS A 456 12.68 20.47 -14.00
C LYS A 456 11.49 21.38 -13.82
N GLY A 457 11.68 22.49 -13.17
CA GLY A 457 10.62 23.44 -12.88
C GLY A 457 10.97 24.87 -13.25
N LYS A 458 9.96 25.67 -13.47
CA LYS A 458 10.03 27.12 -13.54
C LYS A 458 9.18 27.73 -12.45
N TRP A 459 9.47 28.98 -12.09
CA TRP A 459 8.63 29.73 -11.18
C TRP A 459 7.31 30.10 -11.88
N SER A 460 6.19 29.82 -11.22
CA SER A 460 4.85 30.24 -11.67
C SER A 460 4.50 31.60 -11.09
N ASN A 461 3.39 32.17 -11.60
CA ASN A 461 2.77 33.35 -10.97
C ASN A 461 1.87 32.98 -9.79
N THR A 462 1.73 31.68 -9.48
CA THR A 462 0.91 31.19 -8.37
C THR A 462 1.74 31.14 -7.10
N VAL A 463 1.24 31.76 -6.06
CA VAL A 463 1.92 31.82 -4.76
C VAL A 463 1.53 30.66 -3.88
N SER A 464 2.53 30.01 -3.29
CA SER A 464 2.34 28.95 -2.30
C SER A 464 3.16 29.25 -1.06
N TYR A 465 2.62 30.03 -0.15
CA TYR A 465 3.30 30.35 1.10
C TYR A 465 2.93 29.36 2.21
N LEU A 466 3.92 28.66 2.75
CA LEU A 466 3.72 27.69 3.82
C LEU A 466 3.83 28.29 5.24
N GLY A 467 4.55 29.39 5.42
CA GLY A 467 4.74 30.03 6.74
C GLY A 467 5.34 29.12 7.80
N HIS A 468 6.04 28.06 7.40
CA HIS A 468 6.61 27.09 8.31
C HIS A 468 7.97 27.54 8.82
N PRO A 469 8.34 27.19 10.07
CA PRO A 469 9.71 27.35 10.52
C PRO A 469 10.69 26.56 9.67
N SER A 470 11.88 27.08 9.44
CA SER A 470 12.76 26.69 8.33
C SER A 470 13.75 25.56 8.63
N LEU A 471 13.82 25.01 9.87
CA LEU A 471 14.82 24.00 10.24
C LEU A 471 14.85 22.79 9.30
N TYR A 472 13.68 22.28 8.93
CA TYR A 472 13.57 21.12 8.04
C TYR A 472 14.24 21.40 6.69
N TYR A 473 14.01 22.56 6.11
CA TYR A 473 14.59 22.96 4.82
C TYR A 473 16.09 23.24 4.94
N TRP A 474 16.52 23.89 5.99
CA TRP A 474 17.95 24.13 6.27
C TRP A 474 18.76 22.82 6.36
N LEU A 475 18.17 21.75 6.87
CA LEU A 475 18.81 20.43 6.89
C LEU A 475 18.94 19.81 5.49
N MET A 476 18.16 20.24 4.52
CA MET A 476 18.22 19.73 3.15
C MET A 476 19.12 20.54 2.23
N ILE A 477 19.35 21.83 2.51
CA ILE A 477 20.24 22.68 1.68
C ILE A 477 21.63 22.05 1.47
N PRO A 478 22.33 21.50 2.48
CA PRO A 478 23.63 20.90 2.30
C PRO A 478 23.66 19.67 1.38
N LEU A 479 22.49 19.11 1.04
CA LEU A 479 22.40 17.97 0.14
C LEU A 479 22.65 18.36 -1.34
N ASN A 480 22.66 19.66 -1.64
CA ASN A 480 22.81 20.20 -3.00
C ASN A 480 21.83 19.59 -4.01
N ALA A 481 20.63 19.27 -3.54
CA ALA A 481 19.58 18.63 -4.35
C ALA A 481 18.83 19.64 -5.25
N VAL A 482 19.02 20.94 -5.03
CA VAL A 482 18.38 22.01 -5.81
C VAL A 482 19.47 22.82 -6.49
N THR A 483 19.37 22.99 -7.80
CA THR A 483 20.29 23.78 -8.62
C THR A 483 19.53 24.69 -9.59
N PHE A 484 20.15 25.77 -10.03
CA PHE A 484 19.52 26.78 -10.89
C PHE A 484 20.34 26.92 -12.17
N HIS A 485 19.68 26.84 -13.34
CA HIS A 485 20.27 27.00 -14.67
C HIS A 485 19.28 27.63 -15.62
N ASP A 486 19.67 28.63 -16.38
CA ASP A 486 18.86 29.25 -17.46
C ASP A 486 17.39 29.57 -17.07
N ASN A 487 17.21 30.16 -15.90
CA ASN A 487 15.89 30.45 -15.30
C ASN A 487 15.04 29.23 -14.91
N LEU A 488 15.59 28.03 -15.00
CA LEU A 488 14.96 26.80 -14.55
C LEU A 488 15.54 26.36 -13.20
N VAL A 489 14.72 25.63 -12.47
CA VAL A 489 15.06 25.00 -11.19
C VAL A 489 15.11 23.50 -11.39
N TYR A 490 16.24 22.90 -11.06
CA TYR A 490 16.46 21.47 -11.14
C TYR A 490 16.47 20.90 -9.72
N VAL A 491 15.59 19.95 -9.46
CA VAL A 491 15.44 19.34 -8.13
C VAL A 491 15.68 17.84 -8.22
N ASN A 492 16.72 17.35 -7.55
CA ASN A 492 16.96 15.92 -7.44
C ASN A 492 16.03 15.31 -6.39
N LEU A 493 14.93 14.71 -6.86
CA LEU A 493 13.91 14.10 -6.00
C LEU A 493 14.44 12.90 -5.22
N ASP A 494 15.33 12.10 -5.82
CA ASP A 494 15.85 10.88 -5.19
C ASP A 494 16.62 11.20 -3.89
N ILE A 495 17.51 12.18 -3.94
CA ILE A 495 18.27 12.61 -2.76
C ILE A 495 17.34 13.11 -1.66
N LEU A 496 16.35 13.94 -2.00
CA LEU A 496 15.42 14.49 -1.03
C LEU A 496 14.52 13.40 -0.43
N ARG A 497 14.04 12.46 -1.23
CA ARG A 497 13.20 11.35 -0.78
C ARG A 497 13.97 10.37 0.11
N ILE A 498 15.21 10.02 -0.25
CA ILE A 498 16.10 9.20 0.59
C ILE A 498 16.32 9.89 1.94
N PHE A 499 16.61 11.19 1.94
CA PHE A 499 16.78 11.94 3.18
C PHE A 499 15.57 11.86 4.09
N ASN A 500 14.37 12.06 3.54
CA ASN A 500 13.11 11.95 4.27
C ASN A 500 12.89 10.54 4.84
N MET A 501 13.12 9.49 4.03
CA MET A 501 13.04 8.11 4.51
C MET A 501 14.01 7.84 5.65
N VAL A 502 15.22 8.38 5.61
CA VAL A 502 16.20 8.25 6.69
C VAL A 502 15.71 8.90 7.97
N LEU A 503 15.15 10.11 7.90
CA LEU A 503 14.57 10.78 9.09
C LEU A 503 13.46 9.93 9.74
N VAL A 504 12.55 9.41 8.93
CA VAL A 504 11.45 8.55 9.42
C VAL A 504 11.99 7.23 9.96
N ALA A 505 12.94 6.59 9.29
CA ALA A 505 13.57 5.35 9.75
C ALA A 505 14.26 5.53 11.10
N MET A 506 14.96 6.65 11.32
CA MET A 506 15.57 7.00 12.60
C MET A 506 14.51 7.19 13.69
N GLY A 507 13.40 7.88 13.38
CA GLY A 507 12.28 8.06 14.29
C GLY A 507 11.63 6.74 14.67
N ILE A 508 11.34 5.88 13.69
CA ILE A 508 10.79 4.53 13.92
C ILE A 508 11.75 3.69 14.75
N ALA A 509 13.04 3.67 14.42
CA ALA A 509 14.05 2.92 15.17
C ALA A 509 14.08 3.35 16.65
N LEU A 510 14.00 4.64 16.91
CA LEU A 510 13.98 5.18 18.27
C LEU A 510 12.68 4.80 19.03
N PHE A 511 11.52 4.86 18.39
CA PHE A 511 10.27 4.40 18.98
C PHE A 511 10.31 2.89 19.25
N LEU A 512 10.78 2.08 18.30
CA LEU A 512 10.96 0.64 18.50
C LEU A 512 11.92 0.35 19.67
N TYR A 513 13.01 1.10 19.80
CA TYR A 513 13.92 1.01 20.94
C TYR A 513 13.21 1.35 22.26
N ILE A 514 12.36 2.39 22.29
CA ILE A 514 11.56 2.73 23.47
C ILE A 514 10.69 1.54 23.87
N GLY A 515 9.93 0.96 22.95
CA GLY A 515 9.10 -0.22 23.20
C GLY A 515 9.90 -1.42 23.66
N TYR A 516 10.98 -1.77 22.94
CA TYR A 516 11.86 -2.87 23.28
C TYR A 516 12.41 -2.78 24.71
N SER A 517 12.78 -1.57 25.17
CA SER A 517 13.42 -1.36 26.46
C SER A 517 12.43 -1.17 27.61
N ARG A 518 11.16 -0.81 27.38
CA ARG A 518 10.18 -0.47 28.43
C ARG A 518 9.04 -1.47 28.56
N ILE A 519 8.65 -2.14 27.51
CA ILE A 519 7.68 -3.23 27.62
C ILE A 519 8.37 -4.44 28.28
N ASN A 520 7.67 -5.09 29.21
CA ASN A 520 8.21 -6.24 29.92
C ASN A 520 8.33 -7.45 28.98
N LYS A 521 9.54 -7.96 28.82
CA LYS A 521 9.87 -9.08 27.93
C LYS A 521 9.11 -10.39 28.22
N ARG A 522 8.43 -10.47 29.36
CA ARG A 522 7.52 -11.58 29.67
C ARG A 522 6.23 -11.58 28.86
N TYR A 523 5.94 -10.47 28.18
CA TYR A 523 4.72 -10.27 27.38
C TYR A 523 5.03 -10.06 25.90
N PRO A 524 5.48 -11.09 25.17
CA PRO A 524 5.87 -10.95 23.76
C PRO A 524 4.70 -10.52 22.87
N ALA A 525 3.45 -10.82 23.26
CA ALA A 525 2.27 -10.34 22.53
C ALA A 525 2.15 -8.80 22.55
N LEU A 526 2.49 -8.15 23.67
CA LEU A 526 2.51 -6.68 23.75
C LEU A 526 3.65 -6.09 22.92
N HIS A 527 4.80 -6.74 22.87
CA HIS A 527 5.89 -6.33 21.98
C HIS A 527 5.48 -6.43 20.51
N LEU A 528 4.80 -7.51 20.12
CA LEU A 528 4.28 -7.69 18.77
C LEU A 528 3.24 -6.60 18.44
N MET A 529 2.27 -6.37 19.32
CA MET A 529 1.26 -5.33 19.15
C MET A 529 1.91 -3.95 18.98
N TYR A 530 2.84 -3.59 19.86
CA TYR A 530 3.53 -2.32 19.78
C TYR A 530 4.27 -2.14 18.45
N ALA A 531 5.15 -3.09 18.13
CA ALA A 531 5.99 -3.00 16.94
C ALA A 531 5.15 -2.97 15.65
N MET A 532 4.15 -3.84 15.56
CA MET A 532 3.27 -3.92 14.39
C MET A 532 2.40 -2.67 14.23
N MET A 533 1.78 -2.18 15.30
CA MET A 533 0.95 -0.97 15.23
C MET A 533 1.78 0.27 14.89
N VAL A 534 3.03 0.35 15.32
CA VAL A 534 3.93 1.46 14.97
C VAL A 534 4.33 1.43 13.49
N VAL A 535 4.68 0.26 12.95
CA VAL A 535 5.25 0.17 11.60
C VAL A 535 4.23 -0.07 10.50
N SER A 536 3.06 -0.64 10.83
CA SER A 536 2.02 -0.95 9.84
C SER A 536 1.08 0.21 9.55
N PHE A 537 1.36 1.39 10.06
CA PHE A 537 0.56 2.57 9.84
C PHE A 537 0.81 3.13 8.44
N PRO A 538 -0.17 3.09 7.51
CA PRO A 538 0.08 3.43 6.10
C PRO A 538 0.61 4.84 5.93
N MET A 539 0.03 5.78 6.68
CA MET A 539 0.42 7.18 6.64
C MET A 539 1.87 7.39 7.09
N LEU A 540 2.36 6.62 8.08
CA LEU A 540 3.73 6.75 8.58
C LEU A 540 4.76 6.28 7.56
N THR A 541 4.56 5.08 7.02
CA THR A 541 5.51 4.49 6.07
C THR A 541 5.29 4.99 4.64
N GLY A 542 4.06 5.31 4.28
CA GLY A 542 3.69 5.83 2.97
C GLY A 542 4.13 7.28 2.76
N CYS A 543 4.03 8.13 3.79
CA CYS A 543 4.50 9.52 3.70
C CYS A 543 6.01 9.66 3.89
N ALA A 544 6.72 8.62 4.31
CA ALA A 544 8.15 8.68 4.56
C ALA A 544 8.98 9.16 3.36
N PRO A 545 8.74 8.72 2.12
CA PRO A 545 9.48 9.25 0.97
C PRO A 545 9.02 10.63 0.52
N MET A 546 7.90 11.17 1.02
CA MET A 546 7.44 12.52 0.64
C MET A 546 8.36 13.61 1.18
N ILE A 547 8.52 14.66 0.40
CA ILE A 547 9.27 15.84 0.82
C ILE A 547 8.32 16.71 1.65
N ASN A 548 8.29 16.43 2.97
CA ASN A 548 7.39 17.10 3.90
C ASN A 548 8.01 17.19 5.30
N ASN A 549 7.79 18.32 6.00
CA ASN A 549 8.32 18.56 7.34
C ASN A 549 7.71 17.66 8.44
N ASP A 550 6.61 16.96 8.14
CA ASP A 550 6.06 15.92 9.03
C ASP A 550 7.07 14.81 9.33
N ASN A 551 7.95 14.49 8.38
CA ASN A 551 8.97 13.46 8.52
C ASN A 551 10.01 13.78 9.60
N LEU A 552 10.46 15.02 9.68
CA LEU A 552 11.34 15.45 10.78
C LEU A 552 10.59 15.43 12.13
N SER A 553 9.30 15.77 12.15
CA SER A 553 8.48 15.75 13.36
C SER A 553 8.42 14.37 14.01
N ILE A 554 8.44 13.29 13.22
CA ILE A 554 8.45 11.90 13.74
C ILE A 554 9.70 11.66 14.59
N LEU A 555 10.88 12.02 14.08
CA LEU A 555 12.15 11.88 14.79
C LEU A 555 12.20 12.75 16.06
N VAL A 556 11.74 13.99 15.93
CA VAL A 556 11.73 14.98 17.04
C VAL A 556 10.85 14.51 18.19
N VAL A 557 9.64 13.99 17.89
CA VAL A 557 8.75 13.45 18.91
C VAL A 557 9.32 12.19 19.56
N ALA A 558 10.01 11.34 18.81
CA ALA A 558 10.69 10.18 19.36
C ALA A 558 11.80 10.57 20.36
N ILE A 559 12.60 11.59 20.02
CA ILE A 559 13.65 12.14 20.91
C ILE A 559 13.03 12.71 22.18
N PHE A 560 12.00 13.54 22.04
CA PHE A 560 11.27 14.10 23.19
C PHE A 560 10.70 13.00 24.08
N THR A 561 10.02 12.03 23.49
CA THR A 561 9.38 10.92 24.23
C THR A 561 10.42 10.12 25.02
N LEU A 562 11.57 9.81 24.42
CA LEU A 562 12.66 9.15 25.13
C LEU A 562 13.14 10.00 26.32
N GLY A 563 13.32 11.32 26.13
CA GLY A 563 13.73 12.25 27.17
C GLY A 563 12.77 12.29 28.35
N ILE A 564 11.47 12.45 28.09
CA ILE A 564 10.43 12.49 29.13
C ILE A 564 10.29 11.16 29.87
N ILE A 565 10.31 10.03 29.17
CA ILE A 565 10.26 8.70 29.81
C ILE A 565 11.47 8.51 30.74
N ARG A 566 12.66 8.88 30.29
CA ARG A 566 13.89 8.83 31.14
C ARG A 566 13.75 9.72 32.37
N PHE A 567 13.18 10.91 32.21
CA PHE A 567 12.89 11.81 33.32
C PHE A 567 11.91 11.17 34.32
N ALA A 568 10.82 10.57 33.82
CA ALA A 568 9.84 9.86 34.64
C ALA A 568 10.42 8.62 35.34
N GLU A 569 11.45 7.99 34.77
CA GLU A 569 12.25 6.93 35.36
C GLU A 569 13.30 7.43 36.39
N ASN A 570 13.24 8.69 36.80
CA ASN A 570 14.22 9.36 37.68
C ASN A 570 15.68 9.40 37.15
N LYS A 571 15.86 9.21 35.83
CA LYS A 571 17.17 9.34 35.15
C LYS A 571 17.40 10.79 34.74
N ARG A 572 17.48 11.71 35.70
CA ARG A 572 17.52 13.18 35.51
C ARG A 572 18.95 13.67 35.26
N ASN A 573 19.68 13.07 34.33
CA ASN A 573 21.04 13.47 33.94
C ASN A 573 21.01 14.46 32.77
N LYS A 574 22.19 14.99 32.40
CA LYS A 574 22.35 15.94 31.30
C LYS A 574 21.70 15.44 30.00
N LEU A 575 21.95 14.18 29.60
CA LEU A 575 21.39 13.58 28.39
C LEU A 575 19.85 13.66 28.37
N THR A 576 19.20 13.38 29.49
CA THR A 576 17.73 13.42 29.59
C THR A 576 17.19 14.82 29.32
N TYR A 577 17.81 15.84 29.91
CA TYR A 577 17.38 17.22 29.67
C TYR A 577 17.71 17.69 28.25
N PHE A 578 18.86 17.28 27.68
CA PHE A 578 19.18 17.57 26.28
C PHE A 578 18.17 16.94 25.31
N LEU A 579 17.75 15.69 25.53
CA LEU A 579 16.72 15.06 24.70
C LEU A 579 15.40 15.82 24.74
N ILE A 580 14.98 16.31 25.93
CA ILE A 580 13.76 17.11 26.07
C ILE A 580 13.93 18.46 25.36
N ALA A 581 15.07 19.13 25.60
CA ALA A 581 15.34 20.44 25.01
C ALA A 581 15.42 20.38 23.48
N ILE A 582 16.16 19.42 22.93
CA ILE A 582 16.24 19.20 21.47
C ILE A 582 14.85 18.88 20.91
N GLY A 583 14.08 18.00 21.58
CA GLY A 583 12.72 17.68 21.16
C GLY A 583 11.80 18.90 21.07
N ILE A 584 11.79 19.76 22.10
CA ILE A 584 10.96 20.97 22.10
C ILE A 584 11.48 21.97 21.07
N THR A 585 12.78 22.27 21.06
CA THR A 585 13.38 23.27 20.16
C THR A 585 13.23 22.86 18.70
N ALA A 586 13.59 21.64 18.35
CA ALA A 586 13.46 21.16 16.97
C ALA A 586 12.01 21.09 16.50
N SER A 587 11.06 20.74 17.40
CA SER A 587 9.63 20.79 17.06
C SER A 587 9.17 22.23 16.78
N ALA A 588 9.59 23.18 17.60
CA ALA A 588 9.29 24.60 17.42
C ALA A 588 9.82 25.14 16.09
N LEU A 589 11.02 24.72 15.69
CA LEU A 589 11.65 25.13 14.43
C LEU A 589 11.24 24.31 13.22
N THR A 590 10.39 23.28 13.38
CA THR A 590 9.90 22.43 12.29
C THR A 590 8.43 22.64 12.02
N LYS A 591 7.58 22.47 13.06
CA LYS A 591 6.11 22.49 12.90
C LYS A 591 5.41 22.91 14.20
N LEU A 592 4.69 24.01 14.13
CA LEU A 592 4.01 24.60 15.31
C LEU A 592 2.98 23.67 15.97
N THR A 593 2.22 22.90 15.19
CA THR A 593 1.25 21.95 15.76
C THR A 593 1.91 20.89 16.63
N THR A 594 3.04 20.35 16.17
CA THR A 594 3.85 19.40 16.95
C THR A 594 4.43 20.08 18.20
N CYS A 595 5.01 21.28 18.03
CA CYS A 595 5.55 22.04 19.15
C CYS A 595 4.50 22.32 20.23
N LEU A 596 3.34 22.83 19.85
CA LEU A 596 2.24 23.15 20.77
C LEU A 596 1.87 21.95 21.63
N MET A 597 1.74 20.78 20.99
CA MET A 597 1.39 19.57 21.72
C MET A 597 2.50 19.13 22.69
N LEU A 598 3.79 19.18 22.29
CA LEU A 598 4.90 18.80 23.15
C LEU A 598 5.07 19.79 24.32
N VAL A 599 4.88 21.08 24.09
CA VAL A 599 4.95 22.12 25.11
C VAL A 599 3.80 21.98 26.13
N ILE A 600 2.56 21.78 25.66
CA ILE A 600 1.41 21.52 26.53
C ILE A 600 1.66 20.25 27.36
N CYS A 601 2.12 19.17 26.74
CA CYS A 601 2.46 17.94 27.43
C CYS A 601 3.53 18.15 28.50
N ALA A 602 4.63 18.84 28.16
CA ALA A 602 5.72 19.14 29.08
C ALA A 602 5.25 20.01 30.25
N LEU A 603 4.44 21.04 29.98
CA LEU A 603 3.89 21.94 31.00
C LEU A 603 3.05 21.18 32.03
N PHE A 604 2.06 20.41 31.56
CA PHE A 604 1.21 19.61 32.46
C PHE A 604 2.02 18.59 33.27
N PHE A 605 2.98 17.94 32.62
CA PHE A 605 3.85 16.96 33.27
C PHE A 605 4.74 17.57 34.33
N VAL A 606 5.36 18.73 34.03
CA VAL A 606 6.23 19.46 34.96
C VAL A 606 5.43 19.97 36.15
N VAL A 607 4.29 20.64 35.91
CA VAL A 607 3.42 21.14 36.98
C VAL A 607 3.02 19.99 37.91
N LYS A 608 2.55 18.89 37.35
CA LYS A 608 2.15 17.73 38.12
C LYS A 608 3.31 17.10 38.92
N THR A 609 4.50 17.04 38.32
CA THR A 609 5.70 16.55 38.99
C THR A 609 6.10 17.44 40.16
N ILE A 610 6.07 18.78 39.99
CA ILE A 610 6.36 19.73 41.08
C ILE A 610 5.35 19.60 42.22
N MET A 611 4.06 19.50 41.92
CA MET A 611 3.00 19.32 42.89
C MET A 611 3.18 18.03 43.72
N GLU A 612 3.63 16.95 43.11
CA GLU A 612 3.83 15.68 43.78
C GLU A 612 5.14 15.61 44.59
N GLU A 613 6.23 16.10 44.02
CA GLU A 613 7.55 16.04 44.64
C GLU A 613 7.77 17.21 45.64
N LYS A 614 6.92 18.26 45.57
CA LYS A 614 6.99 19.46 46.40
C LYS A 614 8.36 20.14 46.40
N ASP A 615 9.12 19.93 45.33
CA ASP A 615 10.48 20.46 45.19
C ASP A 615 10.76 20.84 43.73
N ILE A 616 10.73 22.12 43.44
CA ILE A 616 10.96 22.70 42.12
C ILE A 616 12.40 22.46 41.63
N LYS A 617 13.38 22.33 42.55
CA LYS A 617 14.79 22.11 42.18
C LYS A 617 15.03 20.74 41.63
N LYS A 618 14.18 19.76 41.89
CA LYS A 618 14.21 18.44 41.28
C LYS A 618 13.87 18.48 39.82
N VAL A 619 13.13 19.44 39.35
CA VAL A 619 12.79 19.64 37.94
C VAL A 619 13.74 20.63 37.28
N PHE A 620 13.92 21.82 37.90
CA PHE A 620 14.77 22.89 37.39
C PHE A 620 16.14 22.94 38.08
N GLY A 621 16.77 21.74 38.21
CA GLY A 621 18.11 21.63 38.76
C GLY A 621 19.22 22.03 37.78
N ARG A 622 20.49 21.85 38.20
CA ARG A 622 21.68 22.23 37.42
C ARG A 622 21.68 21.71 36.02
N ASN A 623 21.18 20.48 35.80
CA ASN A 623 21.14 19.84 34.48
C ASN A 623 20.14 20.52 33.50
N PHE A 624 19.07 21.12 34.00
CA PHE A 624 18.16 21.92 33.20
C PHE A 624 18.87 23.19 32.70
N TRP A 625 19.56 23.91 33.56
CA TRP A 625 20.24 25.15 33.18
C TRP A 625 21.32 24.96 32.13
N TYR A 626 21.99 23.81 32.10
CA TYR A 626 22.94 23.48 31.02
C TYR A 626 22.27 23.32 29.63
N THR A 627 20.98 23.09 29.58
CA THR A 627 20.23 22.94 28.31
C THR A 627 19.49 24.21 27.91
N LEU A 628 19.50 25.25 28.74
CA LEU A 628 18.86 26.53 28.44
C LEU A 628 19.27 27.11 27.07
N PRO A 629 20.56 27.09 26.64
CA PRO A 629 20.97 27.60 25.36
C PRO A 629 20.22 26.93 24.17
N VAL A 630 19.83 25.68 24.30
CA VAL A 630 19.07 24.96 23.25
C VAL A 630 17.68 25.57 23.10
N TYR A 631 16.99 25.87 24.18
CA TYR A 631 15.68 26.55 24.13
C TYR A 631 15.79 27.98 23.58
N LEU A 632 16.90 28.69 23.88
CA LEU A 632 17.12 30.05 23.40
C LEU A 632 17.22 30.13 21.88
N ILE A 633 17.61 29.05 21.17
CA ILE A 633 17.62 29.02 19.71
C ILE A 633 16.21 29.19 19.14
N ALA A 634 15.22 28.44 19.68
CA ALA A 634 13.83 28.61 19.25
C ALA A 634 13.26 29.97 19.68
N ALA A 635 13.59 30.42 20.91
CA ALA A 635 13.16 31.73 21.41
C ALA A 635 13.70 32.88 20.52
N ALA A 636 14.96 32.80 20.11
CA ALA A 636 15.57 33.79 19.21
C ALA A 636 14.89 33.81 17.83
N TYR A 637 14.59 32.64 17.28
CA TYR A 637 13.83 32.53 16.03
C TYR A 637 12.47 33.23 16.13
N TYR A 638 11.68 32.91 17.13
CA TYR A 638 10.36 33.52 17.27
C TYR A 638 10.40 35.00 17.68
N LEU A 639 11.42 35.40 18.40
CA LEU A 639 11.65 36.81 18.67
C LEU A 639 11.97 37.58 17.37
N PHE A 640 12.81 37.03 16.52
CA PHE A 640 13.10 37.59 15.22
C PHE A 640 11.83 37.72 14.38
N VAL A 641 11.05 36.64 14.25
CA VAL A 641 9.78 36.64 13.51
C VAL A 641 8.79 37.66 14.07
N PHE A 642 8.71 37.78 15.40
CA PHE A 642 7.84 38.75 16.03
C PHE A 642 8.29 40.21 15.81
N VAL A 643 9.57 40.47 15.86
CA VAL A 643 10.13 41.83 15.64
C VAL A 643 9.94 42.24 14.19
N GLU A 644 10.17 41.32 13.24
CA GLU A 644 10.08 41.61 11.81
C GLU A 644 8.63 41.73 11.32
N TYR A 645 7.74 40.86 11.76
CA TYR A 645 6.40 40.72 11.22
C TYR A 645 5.25 41.02 12.21
N GLY A 646 5.56 41.35 13.46
CA GLY A 646 4.56 41.62 14.51
C GLY A 646 3.74 40.40 14.96
N LYS A 647 4.05 39.21 14.46
CA LYS A 647 3.34 37.96 14.75
C LYS A 647 4.28 36.79 14.96
N ILE A 648 3.88 35.84 15.78
CA ILE A 648 4.65 34.60 16.05
C ILE A 648 4.59 33.64 14.84
N GLN A 649 3.45 33.59 14.16
CA GLN A 649 3.27 32.81 12.94
C GLN A 649 2.71 33.71 11.85
N ILE A 650 3.39 33.73 10.74
CA ILE A 650 3.03 34.52 9.58
C ILE A 650 2.16 33.66 8.66
N SER A 651 1.09 34.21 8.13
CA SER A 651 0.27 33.61 7.08
C SER A 651 0.34 34.47 5.81
N LEU A 652 -0.03 33.90 4.68
CA LEU A 652 -0.10 34.66 3.43
C LEU A 652 -0.96 35.91 3.56
N HIS A 653 -2.09 35.80 4.25
CA HIS A 653 -3.00 36.93 4.51
C HIS A 653 -2.37 38.08 5.30
N ASP A 654 -1.30 37.82 6.06
CA ASP A 654 -0.59 38.85 6.83
C ASP A 654 0.45 39.62 6.00
N LEU A 655 0.84 39.05 4.88
CA LEU A 655 1.94 39.58 4.05
C LEU A 655 1.46 40.30 2.81
N VAL A 656 0.21 40.06 2.37
CA VAL A 656 -0.31 40.58 1.10
C VAL A 656 -1.62 41.31 1.28
N ALA A 657 -1.92 42.21 0.36
CA ALA A 657 -3.23 42.89 0.30
C ALA A 657 -4.35 41.86 0.05
N ASP A 658 -5.54 42.12 0.62
CA ASP A 658 -6.71 41.25 0.49
C ASP A 658 -7.05 40.85 -0.96
N GLU A 659 -6.82 41.74 -1.92
CA GLU A 659 -7.05 41.49 -3.33
C GLU A 659 -6.11 40.43 -3.91
N VAL A 660 -4.83 40.52 -3.54
CA VAL A 660 -3.81 39.57 -3.93
C VAL A 660 -4.09 38.22 -3.27
N PHE A 661 -4.45 38.22 -1.98
CA PHE A 661 -4.82 36.99 -1.27
C PHE A 661 -6.01 36.30 -1.93
N LYS A 662 -7.05 37.03 -2.32
CA LYS A 662 -8.23 36.50 -2.99
C LYS A 662 -7.93 35.94 -4.38
N THR A 663 -7.07 36.60 -5.12
CA THR A 663 -6.70 36.23 -6.50
C THR A 663 -5.85 34.96 -6.53
N TYR A 664 -4.87 34.83 -5.65
CA TYR A 664 -3.90 33.74 -5.67
C TYR A 664 -4.21 32.60 -4.71
N ASN A 665 -5.17 32.77 -3.79
CA ASN A 665 -5.58 31.70 -2.91
C ASN A 665 -6.65 30.83 -3.56
N ILE A 666 -6.21 29.71 -4.13
CA ILE A 666 -7.07 28.69 -4.80
C ILE A 666 -8.22 28.19 -3.90
N ILE A 667 -8.06 28.34 -2.59
CA ILE A 667 -9.03 27.84 -1.61
C ILE A 667 -10.09 28.89 -1.27
N TYR A 668 -9.84 30.18 -1.60
CA TYR A 668 -10.80 31.25 -1.32
C TYR A 668 -12.05 31.15 -2.20
N LYS A 669 -13.22 31.19 -1.58
CA LYS A 669 -14.50 31.27 -2.29
C LYS A 669 -15.26 32.52 -1.88
N GLU A 670 -15.84 33.19 -2.85
CA GLU A 670 -16.73 34.31 -2.59
C GLU A 670 -17.89 33.92 -1.66
N PRO A 671 -18.38 34.82 -0.76
CA PRO A 671 -19.38 34.50 0.26
C PRO A 671 -20.63 33.80 -0.30
N ILE A 672 -21.05 34.15 -1.52
CA ILE A 672 -22.23 33.56 -2.16
C ILE A 672 -22.02 32.11 -2.60
N MET A 673 -20.76 31.70 -2.81
CA MET A 673 -20.39 30.34 -3.21
C MET A 673 -20.08 29.43 -2.01
N ARG A 674 -20.19 29.93 -0.80
CA ARG A 674 -19.84 29.20 0.42
C ARG A 674 -20.97 28.27 0.84
N THR A 675 -20.67 26.98 0.97
CA THR A 675 -21.60 26.00 1.50
C THR A 675 -21.67 26.13 3.02
N ARG A 676 -22.85 26.42 3.56
CA ARG A 676 -23.07 26.45 5.00
C ARG A 676 -23.57 25.09 5.46
N ILE A 677 -22.94 24.55 6.50
CA ILE A 677 -23.39 23.31 7.15
C ILE A 677 -23.56 23.55 8.63
N THR A 678 -24.42 22.75 9.25
CA THR A 678 -24.60 22.79 10.70
C THR A 678 -23.37 22.27 11.42
N PHE A 679 -23.17 22.69 12.66
CA PHE A 679 -22.09 22.18 13.51
C PHE A 679 -22.12 20.63 13.63
N TYR A 680 -23.31 20.05 13.72
CA TYR A 680 -23.50 18.60 13.81
C TYR A 680 -23.08 17.88 12.51
N GLU A 681 -23.43 18.41 11.37
CA GLU A 681 -22.98 17.87 10.09
C GLU A 681 -21.46 17.97 9.93
N PHE A 682 -20.88 19.08 10.41
CA PHE A 682 -19.42 19.22 10.42
C PHE A 682 -18.74 18.18 11.31
N ILE A 683 -19.28 17.88 12.50
CA ILE A 683 -18.75 16.81 13.37
C ILE A 683 -18.67 15.47 12.61
N LYS A 684 -19.75 15.09 11.92
CA LYS A 684 -19.77 13.84 11.14
C LYS A 684 -18.74 13.84 9.99
N ARG A 685 -18.62 14.95 9.29
CA ARG A 685 -17.63 15.11 8.20
C ARG A 685 -16.21 15.10 8.74
N PHE A 686 -15.99 15.78 9.86
CA PHE A 686 -14.67 15.82 10.52
C PHE A 686 -14.26 14.42 10.97
N GLU A 687 -15.10 13.70 11.71
CA GLU A 687 -14.80 12.34 12.16
C GLU A 687 -14.47 11.39 11.00
N LYS A 688 -15.34 11.36 9.98
CA LYS A 688 -15.13 10.51 8.80
C LYS A 688 -13.86 10.89 8.04
N GLY A 689 -13.65 12.18 7.78
CA GLY A 689 -12.46 12.67 7.08
C GLY A 689 -11.18 12.45 7.86
N PHE A 690 -11.19 12.73 9.17
CA PHE A 690 -10.04 12.61 10.05
C PHE A 690 -9.54 11.16 10.17
N ILE A 691 -10.44 10.20 10.38
CA ILE A 691 -10.07 8.78 10.49
C ILE A 691 -9.65 8.22 9.12
N ASN A 692 -10.37 8.56 8.06
CA ASN A 692 -10.07 8.06 6.72
C ASN A 692 -8.68 8.49 6.23
N GLN A 693 -8.24 9.70 6.55
CA GLN A 693 -6.92 10.17 6.14
C GLN A 693 -5.77 9.36 6.74
N TRP A 694 -5.93 8.79 7.93
CA TRP A 694 -4.90 7.93 8.51
C TRP A 694 -4.70 6.64 7.72
N ILE A 695 -5.75 6.18 7.06
CA ILE A 695 -5.74 4.95 6.26
C ILE A 695 -5.34 5.24 4.81
N ARG A 696 -5.72 6.40 4.27
CA ARG A 696 -5.49 6.81 2.87
C ARG A 696 -4.04 7.22 2.53
N GLY A 697 -3.13 7.20 3.45
CA GLY A 697 -1.82 7.87 3.37
C GLY A 697 -0.97 7.65 2.12
N VAL A 698 -1.24 6.64 1.32
CA VAL A 698 -0.47 6.36 0.09
C VAL A 698 -1.30 6.62 -1.18
N THR A 699 -2.62 6.73 -1.06
CA THR A 699 -3.52 6.75 -2.22
C THR A 699 -4.39 8.00 -2.23
N TRP A 700 -3.78 9.17 -2.39
CA TRP A 700 -4.52 10.44 -2.45
C TRP A 700 -5.60 10.46 -3.55
N HIS A 701 -5.39 9.76 -4.65
CA HIS A 701 -6.25 9.77 -5.83
C HIS A 701 -7.04 8.49 -6.08
N THR A 702 -6.93 7.46 -5.25
CA THR A 702 -7.71 6.25 -5.44
C THR A 702 -8.90 6.19 -4.50
N ASP A 703 -10.09 6.00 -5.05
CA ASP A 703 -11.33 5.70 -4.32
C ASP A 703 -11.29 4.27 -3.74
N VAL A 704 -10.26 4.00 -2.95
CA VAL A 704 -10.21 2.74 -2.22
C VAL A 704 -11.31 2.75 -1.17
N ASP A 705 -12.32 1.94 -1.37
CA ASP A 705 -13.40 1.79 -0.42
C ASP A 705 -12.91 1.03 0.82
N PHE A 706 -12.38 1.78 1.78
CA PHE A 706 -11.97 1.27 3.10
C PHE A 706 -13.18 0.95 4.02
N ASN A 707 -14.33 0.62 3.45
CA ASN A 707 -15.56 0.34 4.20
C ASN A 707 -15.50 -0.94 5.04
N LYS A 708 -14.44 -1.73 4.97
CA LYS A 708 -14.28 -2.91 5.83
C LYS A 708 -14.02 -2.47 7.27
N LYS A 709 -15.05 -2.56 8.11
CA LYS A 709 -15.02 -2.20 9.55
C LYS A 709 -13.84 -2.80 10.32
N THR A 710 -13.39 -3.98 9.94
CA THR A 710 -12.25 -4.67 10.56
C THR A 710 -10.92 -3.93 10.42
N ILE A 711 -10.73 -3.20 9.33
CA ILE A 711 -9.51 -2.42 9.06
C ILE A 711 -9.41 -1.22 9.97
N ARG A 712 -10.54 -0.59 10.26
CA ARG A 712 -10.61 0.64 11.07
C ARG A 712 -10.45 0.37 12.56
N LEU A 713 -10.77 -0.85 13.01
CA LEU A 713 -10.86 -1.19 14.42
C LEU A 713 -9.58 -0.88 15.21
N ALA A 714 -8.40 -1.23 14.69
CA ALA A 714 -7.14 -0.99 15.40
C ALA A 714 -6.88 0.52 15.61
N TYR A 715 -7.26 1.35 14.64
CA TYR A 715 -7.07 2.80 14.68
C TYR A 715 -8.13 3.48 15.54
N GLU A 716 -9.37 3.01 15.50
CA GLU A 716 -10.44 3.50 16.38
C GLU A 716 -10.10 3.21 17.86
N ILE A 717 -9.62 2.00 18.16
CA ILE A 717 -9.16 1.64 19.50
C ILE A 717 -7.96 2.51 19.92
N LEU A 718 -7.06 2.81 19.00
CA LEU A 718 -5.90 3.66 19.27
C LEU A 718 -6.34 5.07 19.70
N TRP A 719 -7.33 5.67 19.04
CA TRP A 719 -7.90 6.98 19.42
C TRP A 719 -8.62 6.96 20.75
N LEU A 720 -9.06 5.81 21.23
CA LEU A 720 -9.61 5.67 22.59
C LEU A 720 -8.52 5.63 23.67
N SER A 721 -7.26 5.34 23.33
CA SER A 721 -6.17 5.18 24.28
C SER A 721 -5.93 6.41 25.19
N PRO A 722 -6.00 7.68 24.72
CA PRO A 722 -5.91 8.86 25.57
C PRO A 722 -7.05 8.96 26.59
N ILE A 723 -8.26 8.61 26.18
CA ILE A 723 -9.44 8.64 27.06
C ILE A 723 -9.32 7.56 28.14
N ILE A 724 -8.95 6.33 27.74
CA ILE A 724 -8.72 5.20 28.67
C ILE A 724 -7.67 5.58 29.72
N MET A 725 -6.59 6.26 29.30
CA MET A 725 -5.52 6.69 30.19
C MET A 725 -5.99 7.72 31.23
N LEU A 726 -6.91 8.61 30.87
CA LEU A 726 -7.46 9.63 31.77
C LEU A 726 -8.43 9.04 32.81
N ILE A 727 -9.27 8.09 32.41
CA ILE A 727 -10.34 7.53 33.28
C ILE A 727 -9.77 6.68 34.41
N ARG A 728 -8.67 5.96 34.19
CA ARG A 728 -8.13 5.06 35.20
C ARG A 728 -7.48 5.79 36.38
N ILE A 729 -7.92 5.48 37.59
CA ILE A 729 -7.50 6.18 38.80
C ILE A 729 -6.48 5.38 39.64
N LYS A 730 -6.62 4.05 39.70
CA LYS A 730 -5.77 3.18 40.56
C LYS A 730 -4.55 2.64 39.81
N TYR A 731 -3.36 2.69 40.41
CA TYR A 731 -2.10 2.18 39.86
C TYR A 731 -1.04 2.07 40.96
N LYS A 732 0.09 1.41 40.62
CA LYS A 732 1.21 1.24 41.55
C LYS A 732 2.00 2.53 41.71
N GLU A 733 2.51 2.78 42.94
CA GLU A 733 3.25 4.00 43.28
C GLU A 733 4.51 4.20 42.41
N ASN A 734 5.24 3.13 42.13
CA ASN A 734 6.46 3.19 41.33
C ASN A 734 6.24 3.47 39.81
N GLU A 735 4.98 3.44 39.32
CA GLU A 735 4.61 3.75 37.95
C GLU A 735 4.03 5.16 37.81
N LYS A 736 3.89 5.89 38.94
CA LYS A 736 3.18 7.16 39.00
C LYS A 736 3.69 8.21 38.04
N GLN A 737 5.00 8.39 37.91
CA GLN A 737 5.60 9.42 37.05
C GLN A 737 5.40 9.12 35.55
N ILE A 738 5.57 7.89 35.11
CA ILE A 738 5.33 7.47 33.72
C ILE A 738 3.86 7.68 33.37
N ARG A 739 2.99 7.36 34.28
CA ARG A 739 1.56 7.57 34.10
C ARG A 739 1.17 9.04 34.06
N ASN A 740 1.80 9.87 34.85
CA ASN A 740 1.61 11.33 34.80
C ASN A 740 2.03 11.86 33.42
N PHE A 741 3.11 11.36 32.87
CA PHE A 741 3.50 11.69 31.51
C PHE A 741 2.39 11.31 30.50
N PHE A 742 1.89 10.07 30.52
CA PHE A 742 0.84 9.64 29.59
C PHE A 742 -0.47 10.42 29.78
N LYS A 743 -0.85 10.76 31.01
CA LYS A 743 -2.00 11.62 31.27
C LYS A 743 -1.80 13.05 30.73
N SER A 744 -0.63 13.62 30.94
CA SER A 744 -0.29 14.94 30.41
C SER A 744 -0.28 14.94 28.86
N PHE A 745 0.25 13.88 28.26
CA PHE A 745 0.21 13.70 26.83
C PHE A 745 -1.22 13.56 26.30
N SER A 746 -2.07 12.79 26.99
CA SER A 746 -3.48 12.64 26.61
C SER A 746 -4.23 13.98 26.64
N ILE A 747 -4.00 14.79 27.68
CA ILE A 747 -4.58 16.13 27.77
C ILE A 747 -4.08 17.01 26.61
N ALA A 748 -2.77 17.01 26.34
CA ALA A 748 -2.18 17.78 25.27
C ALA A 748 -2.75 17.40 23.90
N LEU A 749 -2.87 16.10 23.63
CA LEU A 749 -3.46 15.59 22.39
C LEU A 749 -4.91 16.02 22.23
N ILE A 750 -5.73 15.87 23.28
CA ILE A 750 -7.15 16.25 23.23
C ILE A 750 -7.28 17.76 22.99
N ILE A 751 -6.50 18.60 23.68
CA ILE A 751 -6.52 20.06 23.50
C ILE A 751 -6.13 20.42 22.05
N THR A 752 -5.06 19.81 21.51
CA THR A 752 -4.58 20.13 20.16
C THR A 752 -5.58 19.70 19.10
N VAL A 753 -6.17 18.52 19.22
CA VAL A 753 -7.22 18.04 18.28
C VAL A 753 -8.44 18.93 18.35
N LEU A 754 -8.85 19.36 19.55
CA LEU A 754 -9.97 20.27 19.72
C LEU A 754 -9.71 21.66 19.11
N MET A 755 -8.51 22.19 19.27
CA MET A 755 -8.09 23.44 18.63
C MET A 755 -8.12 23.33 17.10
N GLN A 756 -7.61 22.22 16.56
CA GLN A 756 -7.68 21.95 15.11
C GLN A 756 -9.13 21.83 14.64
N PHE A 757 -9.97 21.14 15.39
CA PHE A 757 -11.39 21.01 15.06
C PHE A 757 -12.09 22.38 14.99
N ILE A 758 -11.87 23.24 15.98
CA ILE A 758 -12.45 24.59 16.02
C ILE A 758 -11.94 25.44 14.83
N ARG A 759 -10.64 25.35 14.53
CA ARG A 759 -10.06 26.05 13.38
C ARG A 759 -10.65 25.52 12.06
N ALA A 760 -10.68 24.21 11.87
CA ALA A 760 -11.22 23.59 10.68
C ALA A 760 -12.71 23.94 10.46
N PHE A 761 -13.49 24.05 11.56
CA PHE A 761 -14.88 24.48 11.47
C PHE A 761 -14.99 25.93 11.02
N LYS A 762 -14.18 26.84 11.58
CA LYS A 762 -14.13 28.24 11.16
C LYS A 762 -13.72 28.35 9.67
N ASP A 763 -12.63 27.69 9.29
CA ASP A 763 -12.13 27.71 7.91
C ASP A 763 -13.17 27.16 6.92
N PHE A 764 -13.92 26.13 7.31
CA PHE A 764 -15.00 25.59 6.49
C PHE A 764 -16.10 26.61 6.21
N GLN A 765 -16.48 27.43 7.20
CA GLN A 765 -17.49 28.49 7.03
C GLN A 765 -17.02 29.58 6.06
N PHE A 766 -15.71 29.78 5.92
CA PHE A 766 -15.14 30.78 5.00
C PHE A 766 -14.87 30.24 3.59
N ILE A 767 -14.45 29.00 3.47
CA ILE A 767 -13.84 28.49 2.23
C ILE A 767 -14.75 27.43 1.58
N SER A 768 -15.71 26.86 2.29
CA SER A 768 -16.52 25.69 1.88
C SER A 768 -15.71 24.46 1.47
N GLY A 769 -14.41 24.48 1.73
CA GLY A 769 -13.49 23.35 1.54
C GLY A 769 -13.34 22.53 2.82
N HIS A 770 -12.48 21.53 2.79
CA HIS A 770 -12.15 20.73 3.95
C HIS A 770 -10.71 20.98 4.45
N PRO A 771 -10.25 22.24 4.60
CA PRO A 771 -8.94 22.52 5.16
C PRO A 771 -8.94 22.07 6.63
N GLY A 772 -7.83 21.50 7.06
CA GLY A 772 -7.66 21.14 8.47
C GLY A 772 -8.27 19.81 8.93
N LEU A 773 -8.91 19.01 8.05
CA LEU A 773 -9.31 17.63 8.38
C LEU A 773 -8.14 16.65 8.41
N GLN A 774 -6.90 17.15 8.36
CA GLN A 774 -5.74 16.31 8.17
C GLN A 774 -5.26 15.70 9.48
N SER A 775 -5.58 14.42 9.69
CA SER A 775 -5.06 13.63 10.82
C SER A 775 -3.56 13.32 10.69
N ARG A 776 -2.97 13.54 9.53
CA ARG A 776 -1.52 13.36 9.31
C ARG A 776 -0.66 14.18 10.29
N TYR A 777 -1.16 15.30 10.79
CA TYR A 777 -0.44 16.13 11.77
C TYR A 777 -0.15 15.40 13.09
N TYR A 778 -0.86 14.30 13.37
CA TYR A 778 -0.69 13.47 14.58
C TYR A 778 0.05 12.15 14.31
N ILE A 779 0.56 11.95 13.10
CA ILE A 779 1.34 10.77 12.75
C ILE A 779 2.56 10.61 13.66
N CYS A 780 3.25 11.70 13.94
CA CYS A 780 4.45 11.72 14.77
C CYS A 780 4.19 11.26 16.21
N VAL A 781 2.96 11.34 16.69
CA VAL A 781 2.59 10.97 18.08
C VAL A 781 1.87 9.64 18.20
N MET A 782 1.48 9.05 17.09
CA MET A 782 0.81 7.75 17.07
C MET A 782 1.61 6.66 17.83
N PRO A 783 2.95 6.55 17.72
CA PRO A 783 3.72 5.57 18.48
C PRO A 783 3.61 5.75 20.00
N VAL A 784 3.42 7.00 20.49
CA VAL A 784 3.17 7.29 21.91
C VAL A 784 1.80 6.78 22.33
N MET A 785 0.77 6.94 21.48
CA MET A 785 -0.57 6.40 21.74
C MET A 785 -0.54 4.86 21.82
N VAL A 786 0.19 4.20 20.92
CA VAL A 786 0.40 2.74 20.97
C VAL A 786 1.10 2.34 22.27
N MET A 787 2.11 3.12 22.70
CA MET A 787 2.81 2.86 23.94
C MET A 787 1.89 3.01 25.17
N MET A 788 0.98 3.98 25.17
CA MET A 788 -0.03 4.13 26.23
C MET A 788 -0.94 2.89 26.31
N LEU A 789 -1.39 2.38 25.16
CA LEU A 789 -2.22 1.19 25.10
C LEU A 789 -1.47 -0.04 25.61
N CYS A 790 -0.21 -0.21 25.21
CA CYS A 790 0.65 -1.29 25.71
C CYS A 790 0.87 -1.21 27.22
N TYR A 791 1.12 -0.01 27.70
CA TYR A 791 1.32 0.23 29.13
C TYR A 791 0.07 -0.12 29.96
N GLU A 792 -1.11 0.27 29.48
CA GLU A 792 -2.38 -0.04 30.15
C GLU A 792 -2.64 -1.55 30.19
N LEU A 793 -2.44 -2.24 29.07
CA LEU A 793 -2.59 -3.70 29.01
C LEU A 793 -1.58 -4.42 29.90
N GLN A 794 -0.31 -4.00 29.86
CA GLN A 794 0.73 -4.55 30.74
C GLN A 794 0.38 -4.38 32.22
N SER A 795 -0.04 -3.17 32.61
CA SER A 795 -0.40 -2.88 33.99
C SER A 795 -1.56 -3.77 34.48
N ARG A 796 -2.58 -3.99 33.63
CA ARG A 796 -3.69 -4.89 33.94
C ARG A 796 -3.24 -6.35 34.04
N MET A 797 -2.38 -6.81 33.16
CA MET A 797 -1.82 -8.15 33.23
C MET A 797 -0.98 -8.38 34.48
N GLU A 798 -0.30 -7.34 34.96
CA GLU A 798 0.49 -7.39 36.20
C GLU A 798 -0.37 -7.28 37.47
N GLU A 799 -1.43 -6.46 37.47
CA GLU A 799 -2.39 -6.37 38.58
C GLU A 799 -3.12 -7.70 38.83
N ASN A 800 -3.51 -8.39 37.75
CA ASN A 800 -4.12 -9.71 37.87
C ASN A 800 -3.24 -10.73 38.59
N LYS A 801 -1.93 -10.50 38.69
CA LYS A 801 -1.04 -11.29 39.53
C LYS A 801 -1.19 -11.00 41.02
N PHE A 802 -1.61 -9.81 41.40
CA PHE A 802 -1.75 -9.42 42.81
C PHE A 802 -3.11 -9.83 43.41
N ILE A 803 -4.18 -9.83 42.62
CA ILE A 803 -5.53 -10.21 43.11
C ILE A 803 -5.60 -11.71 43.43
N THR A 804 -4.62 -12.51 43.07
CA THR A 804 -4.68 -13.95 43.04
C THR A 804 -3.91 -14.65 44.15
N SER A 805 -3.64 -14.02 45.29
CA SER A 805 -3.29 -14.77 46.50
C SER A 805 -4.50 -15.52 47.12
N SER A 806 -5.73 -15.20 46.69
CA SER A 806 -6.96 -15.76 47.27
C SER A 806 -7.97 -16.39 46.29
N VAL A 807 -7.78 -16.32 44.97
CA VAL A 807 -8.73 -16.90 44.00
C VAL A 807 -8.00 -17.83 43.00
N LYS A 808 -8.54 -19.03 42.87
CA LYS A 808 -8.05 -20.15 42.05
C LYS A 808 -7.24 -19.76 40.80
N ASN A 809 -6.06 -20.35 40.68
CA ASN A 809 -5.07 -20.19 39.60
C ASN A 809 -5.65 -20.18 38.16
N ASP A 810 -6.82 -20.80 37.96
CA ASP A 810 -7.45 -20.96 36.64
C ASP A 810 -8.01 -19.65 36.04
N LYS A 811 -8.62 -18.76 36.84
CA LYS A 811 -9.15 -17.46 36.39
C LYS A 811 -8.06 -16.50 35.91
N LYS A 812 -6.91 -16.58 36.51
CA LYS A 812 -5.75 -15.72 36.22
C LYS A 812 -5.11 -16.06 34.86
N ILE A 813 -4.95 -17.33 34.58
CA ILE A 813 -4.42 -17.83 33.31
C ILE A 813 -5.36 -17.43 32.19
N TYR A 814 -6.65 -17.47 32.43
CA TYR A 814 -7.71 -17.13 31.47
C TYR A 814 -7.67 -15.61 31.10
N LEU A 815 -7.64 -14.70 32.08
CA LEU A 815 -7.58 -13.27 31.82
C LEU A 815 -6.32 -12.82 31.08
N ASN A 816 -5.16 -13.34 31.47
CA ASN A 816 -3.91 -13.03 30.76
C ASN A 816 -3.93 -13.57 29.31
N SER A 817 -4.62 -14.68 29.08
CA SER A 817 -4.79 -15.21 27.73
C SER A 817 -5.69 -14.33 26.87
N ILE A 818 -6.75 -13.74 27.44
CA ILE A 818 -7.59 -12.76 26.75
C ILE A 818 -6.79 -11.53 26.36
N PHE A 819 -6.03 -10.95 27.28
CA PHE A 819 -5.19 -9.79 26.96
C PHE A 819 -4.13 -10.07 25.90
N ASN A 820 -3.52 -11.25 25.91
CA ASN A 820 -2.62 -11.68 24.87
C ASN A 820 -3.34 -11.85 23.53
N ALA A 821 -4.55 -12.41 23.52
CA ALA A 821 -5.37 -12.54 22.32
C ALA A 821 -5.74 -11.15 21.75
N ILE A 822 -6.15 -10.22 22.61
CA ILE A 822 -6.42 -8.84 22.20
C ILE A 822 -5.17 -8.21 21.55
N ALA A 823 -4.02 -8.33 22.20
CA ALA A 823 -2.77 -7.77 21.67
C ALA A 823 -2.39 -8.39 20.31
N ILE A 824 -2.52 -9.69 20.14
CA ILE A 824 -2.24 -10.38 18.86
C ILE A 824 -3.28 -9.95 17.81
N THR A 825 -4.55 -9.85 18.17
CA THR A 825 -5.62 -9.43 17.25
C THR A 825 -5.37 -7.99 16.77
N LEU A 826 -4.98 -7.07 17.64
CA LEU A 826 -4.63 -5.70 17.27
C LEU A 826 -3.39 -5.65 16.37
N ALA A 827 -2.38 -6.48 16.65
CA ALA A 827 -1.19 -6.58 15.81
C ALA A 827 -1.54 -7.07 14.40
N LEU A 828 -2.36 -8.12 14.30
CA LEU A 828 -2.81 -8.65 13.01
C LEU A 828 -3.75 -7.69 12.28
N SER A 829 -4.67 -7.06 13.00
CA SER A 829 -5.54 -6.03 12.43
C SER A 829 -4.73 -4.85 11.87
N ALA A 830 -3.69 -4.42 12.56
CA ALA A 830 -2.79 -3.38 12.05
C ALA A 830 -2.02 -3.85 10.82
N LEU A 831 -1.53 -5.08 10.80
CA LEU A 831 -0.84 -5.64 9.63
C LEU A 831 -1.74 -5.72 8.41
N TYR A 832 -2.93 -6.31 8.55
CA TYR A 832 -3.85 -6.53 7.44
C TYR A 832 -4.65 -5.27 7.08
N GLY A 833 -4.96 -4.45 8.05
CA GLY A 833 -5.88 -3.32 7.89
C GLY A 833 -5.25 -1.96 7.75
N GLY A 834 -4.08 -1.76 8.30
CA GLY A 834 -3.29 -0.55 8.10
C GLY A 834 -2.35 -0.76 6.96
N GLY A 835 -2.42 -1.95 6.43
CA GLY A 835 -1.32 -2.37 5.64
C GLY A 835 -1.35 -1.75 4.29
N LEU A 836 -0.26 -1.17 4.03
CA LEU A 836 0.31 -1.23 2.71
C LEU A 836 0.10 -2.64 2.10
N ILE A 837 0.03 -3.71 2.87
CA ILE A 837 -0.40 -5.04 2.41
C ILE A 837 -1.79 -4.96 1.77
N TYR A 838 -2.77 -4.34 2.41
CA TYR A 838 -4.09 -4.19 1.82
C TYR A 838 -4.06 -3.26 0.60
N ILE A 839 -3.32 -2.17 0.69
CA ILE A 839 -3.12 -1.24 -0.43
C ILE A 839 -2.39 -1.94 -1.58
N PHE A 840 -1.37 -2.73 -1.30
CA PHE A 840 -0.68 -3.58 -2.26
C PHE A 840 -1.61 -4.54 -3.01
N PHE A 841 -2.68 -4.97 -2.34
CA PHE A 841 -3.51 -6.04 -2.85
C PHE A 841 -4.82 -5.59 -3.46
N THR A 842 -5.27 -4.38 -3.14
CA THR A 842 -6.59 -3.89 -3.54
C THR A 842 -6.55 -2.69 -4.47
N THR A 843 -5.41 -2.04 -4.60
CA THR A 843 -5.22 -0.96 -5.56
C THR A 843 -4.27 -1.41 -6.67
N SER A 844 -4.78 -1.42 -7.89
CA SER A 844 -3.91 -1.15 -9.01
C SER A 844 -3.26 0.22 -8.71
N PHE A 845 -2.02 0.22 -8.23
CA PHE A 845 -1.24 1.45 -8.05
C PHE A 845 -0.99 2.17 -9.38
N ILE A 846 -1.65 1.71 -10.41
CA ILE A 846 -1.48 2.13 -11.76
C ILE A 846 -2.87 2.32 -12.34
N LYS A 847 -3.39 3.47 -12.16
CA LYS A 847 -4.29 4.09 -13.11
C LYS A 847 -3.55 5.21 -13.81
#